data_3ed4c05c53a56584c08fc6d7703fce20
#
_entry.id   3ed4c05c53a56584c08fc6d7703fce20
#
_cell.length_a   1.000
_cell.length_b   1.000
_cell.length_c   1.000
_cell.angle_alpha   90.00
_cell.angle_beta   90.00
_cell.angle_gamma   90.00
#
_symmetry.space_group_name_H-M   'P 1'
#
loop_
_entity.id
_entity.type
_entity.pdbx_description
1 polymer ?
#
loop_
_entity_poly.entity_id
_entity_poly.type
_entity_poly.pdbx_seq_one_letter_code
_entity_poly.pdbx_strand_id
1 'polypeptide(L)'
;MQHMLRMGIDVGSTTVKVVLLDEHDNYLYKKYVRHYANILDTVYTLLQEAQVGHEDDLVHVCITGSGGMAMAEKVRIPFVQEVIAETRAVKALYPETDVIIELGGEDAKVTYLGQTAEHRMNGSCAGGTGAFIDQMATLLQTDASGLNQLAMNSDTIYPIAARCGVFAKTDVQALLNQGASHENIAKSVFQAIVNQTIAGLACGHKIEGNVAFLGGPLTFLSELRQCFCDTLELEESQRIIPENGELFIALGAALMKDECREITVGQLTKEIGALIGIPMEATDRVDPLFKNEQELEEFRARHAKAVTPKANIEDAQGPCYLGIDAGSTTLKVVLINSNKEIIFSHYGPNHGKPLEKSREIIEQIYTLLPKGAYIAHSGVTGYGEAFLKRALGIDIGEVETMAHYRAARFFCPDVSFILDIGGQDMKCCKVRDGYIEDIVLNEACSSGCGSFIDTFASGLRIPIDQFAKEGLLATLPIDLGSRCTVFMNSKVKQAQKEGATVQDIAAGLAYSVIKNALYKVLKVKDPKELGDHIVVQGGTFYNESVLRAFEKLMGVEVIRPDVSGLMGAYGMALLAAETAEELQKGNSTLLDSEGLNSLQVATTMRNCGLCSNNCMLTINAFSDGRTYVTGNRCDRGAGGMIQEERKAVPNLVDVKLRRYFDYYLKKNIPEFEGKMRVGIPRVLNMYEDFPFWFTFFNSLGYEVILSDYTTKDQYNKAIDTIPSDTACYPAKAV
;
A
#
# COMPACT_ATOMS: atom_id res chain seq x y z
N MET A 1 -2.86 -12.62 -55.36
CA MET A 1 -3.86 -12.48 -54.31
C MET A 1 -3.25 -11.54 -53.24
N GLN A 2 -3.90 -10.43 -52.92
CA GLN A 2 -3.43 -9.60 -51.82
C GLN A 2 -3.58 -10.45 -50.56
N HIS A 3 -2.48 -10.65 -49.83
CA HIS A 3 -2.50 -11.39 -48.58
C HIS A 3 -3.24 -10.53 -47.54
N MET A 4 -4.29 -11.07 -46.94
CA MET A 4 -5.09 -10.37 -45.93
C MET A 4 -4.50 -10.66 -44.56
N LEU A 5 -3.84 -9.68 -44.00
CA LEU A 5 -3.29 -9.74 -42.63
C LEU A 5 -4.37 -9.56 -41.56
N ARG A 6 -4.08 -9.89 -40.31
CA ARG A 6 -4.97 -9.71 -39.18
C ARG A 6 -4.22 -9.03 -38.04
N MET A 7 -4.81 -7.96 -37.49
CA MET A 7 -4.21 -7.20 -36.42
C MET A 7 -5.16 -7.07 -35.22
N GLY A 8 -4.64 -7.36 -34.06
CA GLY A 8 -5.31 -7.09 -32.79
C GLY A 8 -4.52 -6.08 -31.97
N ILE A 9 -5.21 -5.07 -31.49
CA ILE A 9 -4.63 -4.02 -30.64
C ILE A 9 -5.36 -4.08 -29.29
N ASP A 10 -4.63 -4.44 -28.24
CA ASP A 10 -5.13 -4.40 -26.87
C ASP A 10 -4.54 -3.19 -26.15
N VAL A 11 -5.42 -2.24 -25.82
CA VAL A 11 -5.06 -1.04 -25.06
C VAL A 11 -5.56 -1.21 -23.63
N GLY A 12 -4.76 -1.87 -22.82
CA GLY A 12 -5.06 -2.08 -21.40
C GLY A 12 -4.81 -0.83 -20.57
N SER A 13 -5.03 -0.95 -19.27
CA SER A 13 -4.88 0.13 -18.31
C SER A 13 -3.42 0.59 -18.08
N THR A 14 -2.45 -0.31 -18.27
CA THR A 14 -1.01 -0.02 -18.05
C THR A 14 -0.15 -0.32 -19.27
N THR A 15 -0.66 -1.12 -20.20
CA THR A 15 0.13 -1.66 -21.32
C THR A 15 -0.65 -1.61 -22.62
N VAL A 16 0.07 -1.48 -23.73
CA VAL A 16 -0.43 -1.69 -25.10
C VAL A 16 0.20 -2.96 -25.63
N LYS A 17 -0.62 -3.79 -26.28
CA LYS A 17 -0.16 -4.96 -27.00
C LYS A 17 -0.66 -4.87 -28.44
N VAL A 18 0.21 -5.20 -29.40
CA VAL A 18 -0.12 -5.27 -30.80
C VAL A 18 0.36 -6.61 -31.34
N VAL A 19 -0.55 -7.29 -32.02
CA VAL A 19 -0.30 -8.56 -32.72
C VAL A 19 -0.68 -8.40 -34.16
N LEU A 20 0.23 -8.75 -35.09
CA LEU A 20 -0.02 -8.85 -36.51
C LEU A 20 0.22 -10.29 -36.96
N LEU A 21 -0.77 -10.88 -37.60
CA LEU A 21 -0.75 -12.27 -38.08
C LEU A 21 -0.84 -12.32 -39.60
N ASP A 22 -0.22 -13.35 -40.20
CA ASP A 22 -0.44 -13.73 -41.56
C ASP A 22 -1.75 -14.56 -41.73
N GLU A 23 -2.01 -15.04 -42.96
CA GLU A 23 -3.18 -15.85 -43.27
C GLU A 23 -3.18 -17.25 -42.62
N HIS A 24 -2.02 -17.69 -42.13
CA HIS A 24 -1.79 -18.97 -41.45
C HIS A 24 -1.69 -18.87 -39.93
N ASP A 25 -2.05 -17.75 -39.37
CA ASP A 25 -1.97 -17.45 -37.93
C ASP A 25 -0.54 -17.32 -37.35
N ASN A 26 0.48 -17.17 -38.22
CA ASN A 26 1.84 -16.93 -37.76
C ASN A 26 2.04 -15.45 -37.39
N TYR A 27 2.81 -15.21 -36.32
CA TYR A 27 3.15 -13.85 -35.89
C TYR A 27 4.13 -13.20 -36.88
N LEU A 28 3.71 -12.15 -37.56
CA LEU A 28 4.57 -11.24 -38.30
C LEU A 28 5.13 -10.14 -37.36
N TYR A 29 4.32 -9.68 -36.42
CA TYR A 29 4.73 -8.74 -35.39
C TYR A 29 3.99 -9.04 -34.11
N LYS A 30 4.69 -8.90 -32.96
CA LYS A 30 4.12 -9.00 -31.64
C LYS A 30 4.90 -8.12 -30.65
N LYS A 31 4.20 -7.31 -29.87
CA LYS A 31 4.82 -6.46 -28.84
C LYS A 31 3.88 -6.26 -27.66
N TYR A 32 4.50 -6.18 -26.48
CA TYR A 32 3.89 -5.85 -25.20
C TYR A 32 4.70 -4.71 -24.58
N VAL A 33 4.11 -3.53 -24.41
CA VAL A 33 4.81 -2.32 -23.95
C VAL A 33 3.99 -1.57 -22.91
N ARG A 34 4.64 -1.06 -21.87
CA ARG A 34 4.01 -0.13 -20.90
C ARG A 34 3.90 1.26 -21.52
N HIS A 35 2.72 1.89 -21.45
CA HIS A 35 2.45 3.18 -22.08
C HIS A 35 2.68 4.39 -21.16
N TYR A 36 2.87 4.21 -19.85
CA TYR A 36 3.12 5.29 -18.88
C TYR A 36 2.24 6.53 -19.11
N ALA A 37 0.94 6.34 -19.30
CA ALA A 37 -0.05 7.34 -19.64
C ALA A 37 0.01 7.91 -21.09
N ASN A 38 1.04 7.63 -21.87
CA ASN A 38 1.15 8.07 -23.27
C ASN A 38 0.54 7.03 -24.22
N ILE A 39 -0.76 6.80 -24.10
CA ILE A 39 -1.46 5.71 -24.80
C ILE A 39 -1.33 5.88 -26.32
N LEU A 40 -1.73 7.05 -26.87
CA LEU A 40 -1.75 7.28 -28.32
C LEU A 40 -0.36 7.23 -28.93
N ASP A 41 0.64 7.85 -28.28
CA ASP A 41 2.04 7.82 -28.76
C ASP A 41 2.59 6.39 -28.75
N THR A 42 2.24 5.59 -27.74
CA THR A 42 2.68 4.20 -27.64
C THR A 42 2.03 3.36 -28.74
N VAL A 43 0.72 3.47 -28.96
CA VAL A 43 0.02 2.76 -30.05
C VAL A 43 0.60 3.16 -31.40
N TYR A 44 0.79 4.47 -31.64
CA TYR A 44 1.37 4.98 -32.86
C TYR A 44 2.77 4.43 -33.12
N THR A 45 3.64 4.42 -32.12
CA THR A 45 4.99 3.85 -32.22
C THR A 45 4.96 2.36 -32.57
N LEU A 46 4.10 1.57 -31.91
CA LEU A 46 3.98 0.14 -32.20
C LEU A 46 3.43 -0.11 -33.60
N LEU A 47 2.53 0.72 -34.08
CA LEU A 47 2.02 0.63 -35.45
C LEU A 47 3.10 1.02 -36.50
N GLN A 48 3.93 2.03 -36.18
CA GLN A 48 5.09 2.36 -37.03
C GLN A 48 6.09 1.21 -37.11
N GLU A 49 6.30 0.45 -36.07
CA GLU A 49 7.13 -0.75 -36.10
C GLU A 49 6.44 -1.87 -36.91
N ALA A 50 5.15 -2.10 -36.66
CA ALA A 50 4.40 -3.18 -37.32
C ALA A 50 4.21 -2.97 -38.82
N GLN A 51 4.20 -1.72 -39.30
CA GLN A 51 4.04 -1.42 -40.74
C GLN A 51 5.29 -1.68 -41.56
N VAL A 52 6.46 -1.86 -40.95
CA VAL A 52 7.72 -2.06 -41.69
C VAL A 52 7.64 -3.32 -42.58
N GLY A 53 7.65 -3.12 -43.89
CA GLY A 53 7.48 -4.18 -44.89
C GLY A 53 6.03 -4.57 -45.15
N HIS A 54 5.04 -3.93 -44.49
CA HIS A 54 3.61 -4.21 -44.60
C HIS A 54 2.75 -2.95 -44.79
N GLU A 55 3.33 -1.84 -45.21
CA GLU A 55 2.67 -0.52 -45.26
C GLU A 55 1.42 -0.53 -46.16
N ASP A 56 1.51 -1.16 -47.31
CA ASP A 56 0.45 -1.28 -48.34
C ASP A 56 -0.42 -2.54 -48.17
N ASP A 57 -0.08 -3.43 -47.22
CA ASP A 57 -0.85 -4.67 -47.03
C ASP A 57 -2.19 -4.34 -46.37
N LEU A 58 -3.25 -5.00 -46.87
CA LEU A 58 -4.56 -4.95 -46.27
C LEU A 58 -4.58 -5.76 -44.99
N VAL A 59 -5.17 -5.17 -43.93
CA VAL A 59 -5.30 -5.80 -42.63
C VAL A 59 -6.73 -5.72 -42.10
N HIS A 60 -7.22 -6.83 -41.58
CA HIS A 60 -8.39 -6.86 -40.74
C HIS A 60 -7.97 -6.47 -39.33
N VAL A 61 -8.45 -5.31 -38.82
CA VAL A 61 -8.06 -4.78 -37.55
C VAL A 61 -9.24 -4.73 -36.56
N CYS A 62 -8.97 -5.15 -35.34
CA CYS A 62 -9.90 -5.06 -34.21
C CYS A 62 -9.17 -4.51 -32.96
N ILE A 63 -9.85 -3.65 -32.23
CA ILE A 63 -9.32 -3.04 -31.00
C ILE A 63 -10.05 -3.63 -29.80
N THR A 64 -9.30 -3.84 -28.72
CA THR A 64 -9.80 -4.28 -27.42
C THR A 64 -9.09 -3.52 -26.29
N GLY A 65 -9.42 -3.83 -25.05
CA GLY A 65 -8.80 -3.22 -23.89
C GLY A 65 -9.53 -2.01 -23.34
N SER A 66 -9.48 -1.85 -22.05
CA SER A 66 -10.22 -0.80 -21.33
C SER A 66 -9.86 0.63 -21.77
N GLY A 67 -8.66 0.84 -22.36
CA GLY A 67 -8.19 2.11 -22.93
C GLY A 67 -8.52 2.30 -24.41
N GLY A 68 -8.97 1.25 -25.11
CA GLY A 68 -9.12 1.25 -26.56
C GLY A 68 -10.43 1.78 -27.10
N MET A 69 -11.49 1.83 -26.29
CA MET A 69 -12.87 2.11 -26.77
C MET A 69 -13.00 3.48 -27.46
N ALA A 70 -12.54 4.56 -26.80
CA ALA A 70 -12.63 5.90 -27.36
C ALA A 70 -11.78 6.08 -28.62
N MET A 71 -10.61 5.42 -28.69
CA MET A 71 -9.76 5.39 -29.87
C MET A 71 -10.45 4.62 -31.01
N ALA A 72 -10.99 3.43 -30.73
CA ALA A 72 -11.71 2.60 -31.70
C ALA A 72 -12.87 3.35 -32.35
N GLU A 73 -13.65 4.08 -31.56
CA GLU A 73 -14.77 4.90 -32.04
C GLU A 73 -14.31 6.01 -32.99
N LYS A 74 -13.24 6.74 -32.63
CA LYS A 74 -12.71 7.84 -33.47
C LYS A 74 -12.16 7.37 -34.79
N VAL A 75 -11.44 6.24 -34.83
CA VAL A 75 -10.91 5.66 -36.08
C VAL A 75 -11.88 4.66 -36.73
N ARG A 76 -13.11 4.52 -36.21
CA ARG A 76 -14.15 3.62 -36.72
C ARG A 76 -13.68 2.18 -36.89
N ILE A 77 -12.87 1.72 -35.95
CA ILE A 77 -12.44 0.33 -35.91
C ILE A 77 -13.35 -0.40 -34.92
N PRO A 78 -13.80 -1.62 -35.21
CA PRO A 78 -14.59 -2.42 -34.28
C PRO A 78 -13.85 -2.63 -32.94
N PHE A 79 -14.63 -2.52 -31.86
CA PHE A 79 -14.18 -2.78 -30.49
C PHE A 79 -14.78 -4.08 -30.00
N VAL A 80 -13.93 -4.99 -29.50
CA VAL A 80 -14.36 -6.22 -28.84
C VAL A 80 -14.00 -6.19 -27.36
N GLN A 81 -14.88 -6.73 -26.53
CA GLN A 81 -14.59 -6.84 -25.10
C GLN A 81 -13.45 -7.82 -24.83
N GLU A 82 -12.58 -7.49 -23.88
CA GLU A 82 -11.40 -8.28 -23.51
C GLU A 82 -11.73 -9.76 -23.25
N VAL A 83 -12.80 -10.02 -22.48
CA VAL A 83 -13.23 -11.37 -22.13
C VAL A 83 -13.65 -12.22 -23.34
N ILE A 84 -14.20 -11.57 -24.37
CA ILE A 84 -14.58 -12.24 -25.63
C ILE A 84 -13.32 -12.57 -26.43
N ALA A 85 -12.41 -11.60 -26.55
CA ALA A 85 -11.13 -11.78 -27.24
C ALA A 85 -10.29 -12.88 -26.58
N GLU A 86 -10.14 -12.82 -25.25
CA GLU A 86 -9.43 -13.83 -24.45
C GLU A 86 -10.01 -15.24 -24.67
N THR A 87 -11.32 -15.39 -24.49
CA THR A 87 -12.02 -16.66 -24.67
C THR A 87 -11.83 -17.20 -26.09
N ARG A 88 -11.83 -16.31 -27.09
CA ARG A 88 -11.59 -16.70 -28.49
C ARG A 88 -10.20 -17.28 -28.73
N ALA A 89 -9.16 -16.61 -28.19
CA ALA A 89 -7.79 -17.08 -28.30
C ALA A 89 -7.57 -18.42 -27.60
N VAL A 90 -8.07 -18.55 -26.35
CA VAL A 90 -7.92 -19.78 -25.59
C VAL A 90 -8.63 -20.96 -26.26
N LYS A 91 -9.89 -20.80 -26.68
CA LYS A 91 -10.62 -21.86 -27.38
C LYS A 91 -9.99 -22.28 -28.70
N ALA A 92 -9.29 -21.36 -29.37
CA ALA A 92 -8.61 -21.66 -30.63
C ALA A 92 -7.31 -22.46 -30.42
N LEU A 93 -6.55 -22.17 -29.37
CA LEU A 93 -5.23 -22.73 -29.14
C LEU A 93 -5.17 -23.82 -28.04
N TYR A 94 -6.03 -23.71 -27.04
CA TYR A 94 -6.09 -24.61 -25.89
C TYR A 94 -7.54 -25.00 -25.57
N PRO A 95 -8.19 -25.76 -26.51
CA PRO A 95 -9.61 -26.10 -26.37
C PRO A 95 -9.95 -26.96 -25.15
N GLU A 96 -8.96 -27.61 -24.54
CA GLU A 96 -9.07 -28.41 -23.33
C GLU A 96 -9.16 -27.59 -22.02
N THR A 97 -9.05 -26.26 -22.10
CA THR A 97 -9.09 -25.36 -20.92
C THR A 97 -10.48 -25.35 -20.28
N ASP A 98 -10.56 -25.58 -18.99
CA ASP A 98 -11.78 -25.46 -18.18
C ASP A 98 -11.92 -24.07 -17.54
N VAL A 99 -10.81 -23.54 -17.02
CA VAL A 99 -10.78 -22.25 -16.31
C VAL A 99 -9.61 -21.41 -16.78
N ILE A 100 -9.85 -20.12 -16.97
CA ILE A 100 -8.80 -19.11 -17.23
C ILE A 100 -8.63 -18.25 -15.98
N ILE A 101 -7.40 -18.08 -15.52
CA ILE A 101 -7.02 -17.07 -14.55
C ILE A 101 -6.15 -16.04 -15.28
N GLU A 102 -6.64 -14.81 -15.38
CA GLU A 102 -5.90 -13.70 -16.00
C GLU A 102 -5.62 -12.64 -14.95
N LEU A 103 -4.33 -12.28 -14.84
CA LEU A 103 -3.91 -11.12 -14.06
C LEU A 103 -3.40 -10.03 -15.01
N GLY A 104 -4.16 -8.94 -15.06
CA GLY A 104 -3.80 -7.75 -15.81
C GLY A 104 -2.98 -6.76 -15.00
N GLY A 105 -2.80 -5.55 -15.57
CA GLY A 105 -2.13 -4.45 -14.88
C GLY A 105 -2.91 -3.96 -13.66
N GLU A 106 -4.24 -3.93 -13.74
CA GLU A 106 -5.11 -3.41 -12.67
C GLU A 106 -6.40 -4.19 -12.46
N ASP A 107 -6.63 -5.17 -13.27
CA ASP A 107 -7.75 -6.09 -13.17
C ASP A 107 -7.26 -7.53 -13.02
N ALA A 108 -8.09 -8.32 -12.40
CA ALA A 108 -7.93 -9.76 -12.30
C ALA A 108 -9.23 -10.39 -12.76
N LYS A 109 -9.15 -11.46 -13.53
CA LYS A 109 -10.31 -12.15 -14.09
C LYS A 109 -10.20 -13.66 -13.87
N VAL A 110 -11.34 -14.28 -13.61
CA VAL A 110 -11.49 -15.74 -13.63
C VAL A 110 -12.63 -16.04 -14.59
N THR A 111 -12.36 -16.87 -15.61
CA THR A 111 -13.33 -17.24 -16.62
C THR A 111 -13.50 -18.75 -16.61
N TYR A 112 -14.72 -19.21 -16.37
CA TYR A 112 -15.10 -20.63 -16.42
C TYR A 112 -15.63 -20.94 -17.81
N LEU A 113 -14.99 -21.88 -18.53
CA LEU A 113 -15.29 -22.23 -19.90
C LEU A 113 -16.24 -23.44 -19.99
N GLY A 114 -17.44 -23.33 -19.40
CA GLY A 114 -18.48 -24.34 -19.51
C GLY A 114 -19.30 -24.26 -20.82
N GLN A 115 -20.51 -24.80 -20.81
CA GLN A 115 -21.46 -24.64 -21.94
C GLN A 115 -21.76 -23.17 -22.22
N THR A 116 -21.81 -22.35 -21.19
CA THR A 116 -21.87 -20.89 -21.25
C THR A 116 -20.68 -20.38 -20.44
N ALA A 117 -19.85 -19.52 -21.05
CA ALA A 117 -18.72 -18.95 -20.34
C ALA A 117 -19.20 -17.99 -19.23
N GLU A 118 -18.75 -18.20 -18.00
CA GLU A 118 -19.00 -17.33 -16.87
C GLU A 118 -17.74 -16.53 -16.54
N HIS A 119 -17.85 -15.19 -16.53
CA HIS A 119 -16.75 -14.29 -16.28
C HIS A 119 -16.92 -13.59 -14.94
N ARG A 120 -15.85 -13.56 -14.17
CA ARG A 120 -15.77 -12.82 -12.90
C ARG A 120 -14.55 -11.94 -12.94
N MET A 121 -14.74 -10.67 -12.66
CA MET A 121 -13.69 -9.67 -12.77
C MET A 121 -13.67 -8.78 -11.52
N ASN A 122 -12.48 -8.49 -11.02
CA ASN A 122 -12.24 -7.45 -10.05
C ASN A 122 -11.78 -6.18 -10.77
N GLY A 123 -12.71 -5.30 -11.07
CA GLY A 123 -12.43 -4.02 -11.75
C GLY A 123 -12.36 -2.80 -10.84
N SER A 124 -12.60 -2.97 -9.53
CA SER A 124 -12.67 -1.85 -8.58
C SER A 124 -11.50 -1.76 -7.62
N CYS A 125 -10.66 -2.79 -7.51
CA CYS A 125 -9.53 -2.80 -6.60
C CYS A 125 -8.28 -3.34 -7.30
N ALA A 126 -7.21 -2.54 -7.33
CA ALA A 126 -5.92 -2.95 -7.87
C ALA A 126 -5.18 -4.00 -7.00
N GLY A 127 -5.72 -4.36 -5.85
CA GLY A 127 -5.19 -5.44 -5.02
C GLY A 127 -5.22 -6.77 -5.78
N GLY A 128 -4.12 -7.50 -5.79
CA GLY A 128 -4.00 -8.76 -6.53
C GLY A 128 -3.63 -8.60 -8.02
N THR A 129 -3.23 -7.43 -8.47
CA THR A 129 -2.92 -7.13 -9.87
C THR A 129 -1.46 -6.70 -10.07
N GLY A 130 -1.04 -6.51 -11.32
CA GLY A 130 0.32 -6.05 -11.66
C GLY A 130 0.71 -4.75 -10.98
N ALA A 131 -0.21 -3.78 -10.87
CA ALA A 131 0.06 -2.52 -10.17
C ALA A 131 0.33 -2.72 -8.67
N PHE A 132 -0.33 -3.67 -8.03
CA PHE A 132 -0.05 -4.03 -6.65
C PHE A 132 1.33 -4.70 -6.51
N ILE A 133 1.70 -5.58 -7.45
CA ILE A 133 3.02 -6.22 -7.48
C ILE A 133 4.12 -5.16 -7.60
N ASP A 134 3.97 -4.18 -8.49
CA ASP A 134 4.92 -3.08 -8.67
C ASP A 134 5.06 -2.24 -7.39
N GLN A 135 3.96 -1.98 -6.67
CA GLN A 135 4.00 -1.26 -5.39
C GLN A 135 4.76 -2.03 -4.30
N MET A 136 4.53 -3.34 -4.21
CA MET A 136 5.22 -4.18 -3.23
C MET A 136 6.71 -4.35 -3.58
N ALA A 137 7.03 -4.49 -4.86
CA ALA A 137 8.41 -4.53 -5.33
C ALA A 137 9.16 -3.23 -4.97
N THR A 138 8.51 -2.07 -5.15
CA THR A 138 9.08 -0.77 -4.75
C THR A 138 9.36 -0.70 -3.25
N LEU A 139 8.47 -1.23 -2.39
CA LEU A 139 8.71 -1.29 -0.94
C LEU A 139 9.93 -2.15 -0.58
N LEU A 140 10.17 -3.23 -1.33
CA LEU A 140 11.33 -4.11 -1.17
C LEU A 140 12.54 -3.64 -2.00
N GLN A 141 12.46 -2.43 -2.59
CA GLN A 141 13.53 -1.79 -3.38
C GLN A 141 14.00 -2.63 -4.57
N THR A 142 13.05 -3.23 -5.25
CA THR A 142 13.27 -4.04 -6.43
C THR A 142 12.17 -3.78 -7.47
N ASP A 143 12.20 -4.50 -8.57
CA ASP A 143 11.11 -4.56 -9.55
C ASP A 143 10.35 -5.89 -9.47
N ALA A 144 9.34 -6.08 -10.31
CA ALA A 144 8.55 -7.30 -10.31
C ALA A 144 9.40 -8.57 -10.56
N SER A 145 10.42 -8.49 -11.41
CA SER A 145 11.34 -9.59 -11.66
C SER A 145 12.20 -9.92 -10.44
N GLY A 146 12.75 -8.89 -9.80
CA GLY A 146 13.50 -9.05 -8.55
C GLY A 146 12.65 -9.56 -7.40
N LEU A 147 11.37 -9.16 -7.32
CA LEU A 147 10.42 -9.70 -6.35
C LEU A 147 10.22 -11.22 -6.57
N ASN A 148 10.14 -11.67 -7.83
CA ASN A 148 10.06 -13.08 -8.17
C ASN A 148 11.34 -13.84 -7.75
N GLN A 149 12.52 -13.26 -7.99
CA GLN A 149 13.81 -13.86 -7.58
C GLN A 149 13.93 -13.96 -6.06
N LEU A 150 13.50 -12.95 -5.31
CA LEU A 150 13.45 -13.00 -3.85
C LEU A 150 12.55 -14.15 -3.38
N ALA A 151 11.35 -14.26 -3.93
CA ALA A 151 10.38 -15.29 -3.53
C ALA A 151 10.89 -16.73 -3.73
N MET A 152 11.79 -16.98 -4.67
CA MET A 152 12.43 -18.31 -4.89
C MET A 152 13.21 -18.79 -3.69
N ASN A 153 13.76 -17.89 -2.87
CA ASN A 153 14.63 -18.21 -1.74
C ASN A 153 13.92 -18.14 -0.39
N SER A 154 12.58 -18.11 -0.40
CA SER A 154 11.78 -18.02 0.83
C SER A 154 11.66 -19.37 1.54
N ASP A 155 11.65 -19.35 2.87
CA ASP A 155 11.42 -20.50 3.73
C ASP A 155 10.17 -20.38 4.61
N THR A 156 9.56 -19.19 4.66
CA THR A 156 8.43 -18.88 5.54
C THR A 156 7.45 -17.94 4.85
N ILE A 157 6.14 -18.20 5.02
CA ILE A 157 5.07 -17.32 4.54
C ILE A 157 4.42 -16.62 5.74
N TYR A 158 4.39 -15.29 5.72
CA TYR A 158 3.71 -14.47 6.71
C TYR A 158 2.25 -14.19 6.31
N PRO A 159 1.33 -14.09 7.27
CA PRO A 159 -0.02 -13.65 6.97
C PRO A 159 -0.02 -12.16 6.60
N ILE A 160 -0.29 -11.86 5.34
CA ILE A 160 -0.49 -10.51 4.81
C ILE A 160 -1.96 -10.36 4.43
N ALA A 161 -2.56 -9.21 4.73
CA ALA A 161 -3.96 -8.94 4.40
C ALA A 161 -4.21 -9.04 2.90
N ALA A 162 -5.07 -9.96 2.50
CA ALA A 162 -5.40 -10.24 1.10
C ALA A 162 -6.54 -9.36 0.55
N ARG A 163 -7.06 -8.38 1.31
CA ARG A 163 -8.27 -7.64 0.95
C ARG A 163 -8.05 -6.33 0.22
N CYS A 164 -7.01 -5.61 0.60
CA CYS A 164 -6.79 -4.25 0.15
C CYS A 164 -5.30 -3.99 0.08
N GLY A 165 -4.82 -3.50 -1.06
CA GLY A 165 -3.42 -3.17 -1.25
C GLY A 165 -2.86 -2.20 -0.20
N VAL A 166 -3.70 -1.35 0.40
CA VAL A 166 -3.31 -0.44 1.48
C VAL A 166 -3.01 -1.20 2.77
N PHE A 167 -3.88 -2.13 3.18
CA PHE A 167 -3.64 -2.95 4.37
C PHE A 167 -2.48 -3.91 4.17
N ALA A 168 -2.38 -4.53 3.00
CA ALA A 168 -1.23 -5.37 2.67
C ALA A 168 0.09 -4.59 2.74
N LYS A 169 0.11 -3.35 2.26
CA LYS A 169 1.26 -2.45 2.38
C LYS A 169 1.62 -2.18 3.84
N THR A 170 0.64 -1.95 4.70
CA THR A 170 0.84 -1.73 6.14
C THR A 170 1.43 -2.97 6.81
N ASP A 171 0.94 -4.16 6.48
CA ASP A 171 1.46 -5.42 7.02
C ASP A 171 2.91 -5.67 6.56
N VAL A 172 3.19 -5.47 5.26
CA VAL A 172 4.56 -5.57 4.71
C VAL A 172 5.50 -4.60 5.41
N GLN A 173 5.07 -3.36 5.62
CA GLN A 173 5.87 -2.34 6.30
C GLN A 173 6.16 -2.73 7.75
N ALA A 174 5.18 -3.27 8.46
CA ALA A 174 5.34 -3.77 9.82
C ALA A 174 6.36 -4.92 9.88
N LEU A 175 6.29 -5.86 8.92
CA LEU A 175 7.22 -6.97 8.82
C LEU A 175 8.65 -6.49 8.54
N LEU A 176 8.83 -5.53 7.62
CA LEU A 176 10.14 -4.91 7.34
C LEU A 176 10.72 -4.25 8.60
N ASN A 177 9.92 -3.47 9.33
CA ASN A 177 10.36 -2.81 10.56
C ASN A 177 10.70 -3.80 11.69
N GLN A 178 10.14 -5.01 11.63
CA GLN A 178 10.46 -6.10 12.56
C GLN A 178 11.66 -6.94 12.14
N GLY A 179 12.25 -6.66 10.98
CA GLY A 179 13.44 -7.36 10.46
C GLY A 179 13.14 -8.69 9.75
N ALA A 180 11.90 -8.87 9.24
CA ALA A 180 11.59 -10.01 8.38
C ALA A 180 12.41 -9.96 7.08
N SER A 181 12.83 -11.12 6.57
CA SER A 181 13.62 -11.16 5.33
C SER A 181 12.79 -10.75 4.12
N HIS A 182 13.42 -10.11 3.16
CA HIS A 182 12.78 -9.69 1.91
C HIS A 182 12.27 -10.88 1.10
N GLU A 183 12.98 -12.01 1.16
CA GLU A 183 12.61 -13.27 0.51
C GLU A 183 11.26 -13.79 1.01
N ASN A 184 11.10 -13.85 2.32
CA ASN A 184 9.88 -14.33 2.96
C ASN A 184 8.71 -13.37 2.74
N ILE A 185 8.96 -12.07 2.77
CA ILE A 185 7.94 -11.04 2.46
C ILE A 185 7.50 -11.15 1.00
N ALA A 186 8.43 -11.33 0.04
CA ALA A 186 8.11 -11.44 -1.37
C ALA A 186 7.17 -12.64 -1.66
N LYS A 187 7.47 -13.81 -1.10
CA LYS A 187 6.61 -15.00 -1.23
C LYS A 187 5.25 -14.78 -0.55
N SER A 188 5.24 -14.12 0.61
CA SER A 188 4.01 -13.81 1.34
C SER A 188 3.10 -12.83 0.58
N VAL A 189 3.68 -11.88 -0.15
CA VAL A 189 2.96 -10.98 -1.07
C VAL A 189 2.30 -11.77 -2.19
N PHE A 190 3.02 -12.71 -2.82
CA PHE A 190 2.45 -13.56 -3.86
C PHE A 190 1.32 -14.43 -3.34
N GLN A 191 1.48 -15.02 -2.15
CA GLN A 191 0.41 -15.79 -1.51
C GLN A 191 -0.82 -14.93 -1.20
N ALA A 192 -0.62 -13.68 -0.76
CA ALA A 192 -1.74 -12.75 -0.53
C ALA A 192 -2.49 -12.41 -1.82
N ILE A 193 -1.78 -12.28 -2.97
CA ILE A 193 -2.39 -12.07 -4.29
C ILE A 193 -3.25 -13.27 -4.68
N VAL A 194 -2.72 -14.47 -4.52
CA VAL A 194 -3.44 -15.72 -4.81
C VAL A 194 -4.71 -15.82 -3.98
N ASN A 195 -4.58 -15.65 -2.67
CA ASN A 195 -5.72 -15.71 -1.75
C ASN A 195 -6.79 -14.67 -2.09
N GLN A 196 -6.37 -13.44 -2.44
CA GLN A 196 -7.29 -12.38 -2.84
C GLN A 196 -8.01 -12.72 -4.16
N THR A 197 -7.29 -13.24 -5.15
CA THR A 197 -7.86 -13.59 -6.45
C THR A 197 -8.87 -14.73 -6.30
N ILE A 198 -8.51 -15.80 -5.60
CA ILE A 198 -9.39 -16.95 -5.38
C ILE A 198 -10.60 -16.54 -4.53
N ALA A 199 -10.40 -15.96 -3.35
CA ALA A 199 -11.50 -15.62 -2.46
C ALA A 199 -12.41 -14.52 -3.03
N GLY A 200 -11.82 -13.53 -3.75
CA GLY A 200 -12.56 -12.41 -4.32
C GLY A 200 -13.32 -12.73 -5.60
N LEU A 201 -12.80 -13.62 -6.44
CA LEU A 201 -13.36 -13.91 -7.77
C LEU A 201 -14.05 -15.26 -7.87
N ALA A 202 -13.52 -16.31 -7.26
CA ALA A 202 -14.17 -17.61 -7.31
C ALA A 202 -15.52 -17.61 -6.55
N CYS A 203 -15.65 -16.81 -5.47
CA CYS A 203 -16.91 -16.64 -4.72
C CYS A 203 -17.61 -17.97 -4.39
N GLY A 204 -16.86 -18.99 -3.99
CA GLY A 204 -17.36 -20.31 -3.69
C GLY A 204 -17.49 -21.27 -4.88
N HIS A 205 -17.25 -20.83 -6.12
CA HIS A 205 -17.09 -21.74 -7.24
C HIS A 205 -15.70 -22.37 -7.18
N LYS A 206 -15.63 -23.67 -7.41
CA LYS A 206 -14.35 -24.36 -7.46
C LYS A 206 -13.61 -24.02 -8.75
N ILE A 207 -12.32 -23.75 -8.61
CA ILE A 207 -11.37 -23.66 -9.73
C ILE A 207 -10.75 -25.05 -9.86
N GLU A 208 -11.23 -25.83 -10.80
CA GLU A 208 -10.80 -27.22 -11.01
C GLU A 208 -10.74 -27.55 -12.50
N GLY A 209 -10.07 -28.65 -12.87
CA GLY A 209 -9.83 -29.03 -14.26
C GLY A 209 -8.54 -28.40 -14.82
N ASN A 210 -8.50 -28.18 -16.11
CA ASN A 210 -7.35 -27.60 -16.80
C ASN A 210 -7.40 -26.07 -16.69
N VAL A 211 -6.40 -25.48 -16.02
CA VAL A 211 -6.35 -24.06 -15.71
C VAL A 211 -5.30 -23.36 -16.55
N ALA A 212 -5.74 -22.40 -17.38
CA ALA A 212 -4.85 -21.55 -18.17
C ALA A 212 -4.48 -20.27 -17.39
N PHE A 213 -3.18 -19.96 -17.33
CA PHE A 213 -2.62 -18.79 -16.68
C PHE A 213 -2.24 -17.74 -17.72
N LEU A 214 -2.94 -16.58 -17.72
CA LEU A 214 -2.78 -15.51 -18.69
C LEU A 214 -2.45 -14.16 -18.06
N GLY A 215 -2.06 -13.21 -18.90
CA GLY A 215 -1.68 -11.87 -18.49
C GLY A 215 -0.21 -11.76 -18.09
N GLY A 216 0.31 -10.52 -18.09
CA GLY A 216 1.73 -10.24 -17.84
C GLY A 216 2.26 -10.80 -16.52
N PRO A 217 1.62 -10.55 -15.35
CA PRO A 217 2.07 -11.11 -14.10
C PRO A 217 2.20 -12.62 -14.09
N LEU A 218 1.22 -13.36 -14.62
CA LEU A 218 1.27 -14.82 -14.65
C LEU A 218 2.18 -15.39 -15.74
N THR A 219 2.48 -14.62 -16.78
CA THR A 219 3.48 -15.02 -17.80
C THR A 219 4.90 -14.88 -17.27
N PHE A 220 5.23 -13.76 -16.61
CA PHE A 220 6.62 -13.43 -16.27
C PHE A 220 7.03 -13.85 -14.84
N LEU A 221 6.09 -14.05 -13.91
CA LEU A 221 6.38 -14.35 -12.50
C LEU A 221 6.09 -15.82 -12.17
N SER A 222 7.12 -16.66 -12.28
CA SER A 222 7.02 -18.10 -12.05
C SER A 222 6.56 -18.46 -10.64
N GLU A 223 7.06 -17.73 -9.62
CA GLU A 223 6.72 -17.97 -8.21
C GLU A 223 5.28 -17.61 -7.88
N LEU A 224 4.74 -16.57 -8.55
CA LEU A 224 3.32 -16.24 -8.42
C LEU A 224 2.43 -17.35 -9.00
N ARG A 225 2.78 -17.87 -10.19
CA ARG A 225 2.08 -19.04 -10.78
C ARG A 225 2.16 -20.26 -9.85
N GLN A 226 3.35 -20.52 -9.31
CA GLN A 226 3.55 -21.66 -8.39
C GLN A 226 2.66 -21.52 -7.16
N CYS A 227 2.52 -20.32 -6.57
CA CYS A 227 1.59 -20.09 -5.47
C CYS A 227 0.13 -20.42 -5.85
N PHE A 228 -0.31 -20.09 -7.08
CA PHE A 228 -1.63 -20.51 -7.56
C PHE A 228 -1.75 -22.02 -7.67
N CYS A 229 -0.75 -22.67 -8.30
CA CYS A 229 -0.74 -24.12 -8.46
C CYS A 229 -0.79 -24.86 -7.12
N ASP A 230 -0.01 -24.40 -6.16
CA ASP A 230 0.04 -25.00 -4.81
C ASP A 230 -1.27 -24.78 -4.03
N THR A 231 -1.84 -23.56 -4.11
CA THR A 231 -3.09 -23.24 -3.40
C THR A 231 -4.31 -23.95 -3.99
N LEU A 232 -4.33 -24.14 -5.31
CA LEU A 232 -5.39 -24.84 -6.02
C LEU A 232 -5.14 -26.36 -6.11
N GLU A 233 -4.01 -26.85 -5.59
CA GLU A 233 -3.61 -28.26 -5.61
C GLU A 233 -3.61 -28.85 -7.04
N LEU A 234 -3.17 -28.04 -8.06
CA LEU A 234 -3.18 -28.46 -9.45
C LEU A 234 -2.04 -29.41 -9.77
N GLU A 235 -2.38 -30.53 -10.39
CA GLU A 235 -1.39 -31.43 -10.97
C GLU A 235 -0.71 -30.80 -12.20
N GLU A 236 0.49 -31.26 -12.56
CA GLU A 236 1.26 -30.69 -13.67
C GLU A 236 0.50 -30.77 -15.01
N SER A 237 -0.26 -31.82 -15.22
CA SER A 237 -1.12 -32.03 -16.41
C SER A 237 -2.29 -31.06 -16.53
N GLN A 238 -2.68 -30.41 -15.42
CA GLN A 238 -3.78 -29.46 -15.37
C GLN A 238 -3.32 -28.01 -15.58
N ARG A 239 -2.02 -27.77 -15.63
CA ARG A 239 -1.43 -26.44 -15.73
C ARG A 239 -1.20 -26.07 -17.19
N ILE A 240 -2.00 -25.14 -17.72
CA ILE A 240 -1.81 -24.60 -19.07
C ILE A 240 -1.07 -23.27 -18.93
N ILE A 241 0.18 -23.23 -19.41
CA ILE A 241 1.05 -22.05 -19.40
C ILE A 241 1.35 -21.70 -20.86
N PRO A 242 0.52 -20.88 -21.50
CA PRO A 242 0.70 -20.56 -22.92
C PRO A 242 1.99 -19.78 -23.16
N GLU A 243 2.64 -20.06 -24.28
CA GLU A 243 3.67 -19.16 -24.80
C GLU A 243 3.03 -17.83 -25.20
N ASN A 244 3.60 -16.70 -24.75
CA ASN A 244 3.07 -15.35 -24.95
C ASN A 244 1.67 -15.14 -24.31
N GLY A 245 1.42 -15.71 -23.15
CA GLY A 245 0.15 -15.56 -22.41
C GLY A 245 -0.26 -14.11 -22.15
N GLU A 246 0.69 -13.18 -22.15
CA GLU A 246 0.47 -11.73 -22.02
C GLU A 246 -0.17 -11.09 -23.27
N LEU A 247 -0.14 -11.77 -24.42
CA LEU A 247 -0.66 -11.28 -25.69
C LEU A 247 -2.03 -11.86 -26.06
N PHE A 248 -2.59 -12.78 -25.27
CA PHE A 248 -3.78 -13.55 -25.65
C PHE A 248 -5.01 -12.70 -25.95
N ILE A 249 -5.17 -11.56 -25.25
CA ILE A 249 -6.26 -10.63 -25.51
C ILE A 249 -6.07 -9.96 -26.90
N ALA A 250 -4.86 -9.48 -27.22
CA ALA A 250 -4.58 -8.92 -28.53
C ALA A 250 -4.66 -9.99 -29.65
N LEU A 251 -4.18 -11.20 -29.37
CA LEU A 251 -4.31 -12.34 -30.28
C LEU A 251 -5.77 -12.66 -30.57
N GLY A 252 -6.61 -12.72 -29.53
CA GLY A 252 -8.04 -12.97 -29.68
C GLY A 252 -8.73 -11.90 -30.51
N ALA A 253 -8.37 -10.63 -30.34
CA ALA A 253 -8.85 -9.54 -31.18
C ALA A 253 -8.42 -9.73 -32.66
N ALA A 254 -7.18 -10.16 -32.93
CA ALA A 254 -6.72 -10.47 -34.29
C ALA A 254 -7.46 -11.67 -34.93
N LEU A 255 -7.95 -12.62 -34.11
CA LEU A 255 -8.70 -13.79 -34.55
C LEU A 255 -10.20 -13.52 -34.80
N MET A 256 -10.69 -12.29 -34.57
CA MET A 256 -12.06 -11.89 -34.90
C MET A 256 -12.18 -11.66 -36.40
N LYS A 257 -12.95 -12.52 -37.09
CA LYS A 257 -13.06 -12.47 -38.56
C LYS A 257 -14.27 -11.64 -39.08
N ASP A 258 -15.34 -11.60 -38.29
CA ASP A 258 -16.64 -11.13 -38.79
C ASP A 258 -16.93 -9.66 -38.42
N GLU A 259 -16.14 -9.03 -37.59
CA GLU A 259 -16.34 -7.67 -37.04
C GLU A 259 -15.09 -6.77 -37.21
N CYS A 260 -14.29 -6.98 -38.28
CA CYS A 260 -13.05 -6.23 -38.48
C CYS A 260 -13.22 -5.17 -39.58
N ARG A 261 -12.53 -4.02 -39.42
CA ARG A 261 -12.36 -3.02 -40.47
C ARG A 261 -11.20 -3.42 -41.37
N GLU A 262 -11.41 -3.40 -42.69
CA GLU A 262 -10.34 -3.54 -43.70
C GLU A 262 -9.69 -2.18 -43.95
N ILE A 263 -8.39 -2.09 -43.77
CA ILE A 263 -7.60 -0.88 -43.95
C ILE A 263 -6.16 -1.28 -44.27
N THR A 264 -5.36 -0.43 -44.91
CA THR A 264 -3.92 -0.70 -45.00
C THR A 264 -3.23 -0.35 -43.67
N VAL A 265 -2.15 -1.07 -43.34
CA VAL A 265 -1.40 -0.82 -42.10
C VAL A 265 -0.89 0.62 -42.03
N GLY A 266 -0.41 1.16 -43.17
CA GLY A 266 0.05 2.54 -43.26
C GLY A 266 -1.06 3.60 -43.07
N GLN A 267 -2.28 3.31 -43.58
CA GLN A 267 -3.42 4.19 -43.37
C GLN A 267 -3.87 4.18 -41.89
N LEU A 268 -3.91 3.00 -41.27
CA LEU A 268 -4.21 2.86 -39.85
C LEU A 268 -3.23 3.67 -39.00
N THR A 269 -1.93 3.54 -39.27
CA THR A 269 -0.87 4.31 -38.56
C THR A 269 -1.11 5.82 -38.69
N LYS A 270 -1.46 6.28 -39.89
CA LYS A 270 -1.79 7.70 -40.14
C LYS A 270 -3.01 8.17 -39.38
N GLU A 271 -4.10 7.39 -39.36
CA GLU A 271 -5.34 7.73 -38.68
C GLU A 271 -5.12 7.83 -37.14
N ILE A 272 -4.37 6.90 -36.54
CA ILE A 272 -4.01 6.95 -35.13
C ILE A 272 -3.09 8.14 -34.82
N GLY A 273 -2.09 8.38 -35.65
CA GLY A 273 -1.19 9.53 -35.50
C GLY A 273 -1.91 10.87 -35.53
N ALA A 274 -2.98 10.99 -36.32
CA ALA A 274 -3.79 12.20 -36.38
C ALA A 274 -4.61 12.47 -35.11
N LEU A 275 -4.77 11.50 -34.20
CA LEU A 275 -5.44 11.68 -32.90
C LEU A 275 -4.51 12.26 -31.83
N ILE A 276 -3.19 12.25 -32.03
CA ILE A 276 -2.23 12.76 -31.06
C ILE A 276 -2.44 14.27 -30.88
N GLY A 277 -2.59 14.71 -29.63
CA GLY A 277 -2.83 16.11 -29.29
C GLY A 277 -4.28 16.60 -29.40
N ILE A 278 -5.23 15.73 -29.76
CA ILE A 278 -6.66 16.08 -29.75
C ILE A 278 -7.25 15.78 -28.36
N PRO A 279 -7.80 16.78 -27.63
CA PRO A 279 -8.46 16.55 -26.36
C PRO A 279 -9.67 15.61 -26.50
N MET A 280 -9.73 14.61 -25.66
CA MET A 280 -10.90 13.73 -25.56
C MET A 280 -11.71 14.15 -24.33
N GLU A 281 -12.98 14.40 -24.49
CA GLU A 281 -14.06 14.81 -23.57
C GLU A 281 -13.74 15.53 -22.22
N ALA A 282 -14.72 16.29 -21.69
CA ALA A 282 -14.54 17.18 -20.53
C ALA A 282 -14.75 16.45 -19.20
N THR A 283 -13.66 16.28 -18.43
CA THR A 283 -13.72 15.97 -16.99
C THR A 283 -14.08 17.18 -16.15
N ASP A 284 -14.66 16.97 -14.96
CA ASP A 284 -14.81 18.01 -13.95
C ASP A 284 -13.46 18.67 -13.63
N ARG A 285 -13.42 19.99 -13.56
CA ARG A 285 -12.23 20.81 -13.36
C ARG A 285 -12.31 21.63 -12.08
N VAL A 286 -11.17 21.96 -11.52
CA VAL A 286 -11.02 22.90 -10.40
C VAL A 286 -10.12 24.06 -10.81
N ASP A 287 -10.12 25.13 -10.01
CA ASP A 287 -9.29 26.29 -10.27
C ASP A 287 -7.80 25.97 -10.26
N PRO A 288 -6.99 26.61 -11.10
CA PRO A 288 -5.52 26.52 -11.03
C PRO A 288 -5.01 26.88 -9.64
N LEU A 289 -3.93 26.25 -9.21
CA LEU A 289 -3.28 26.53 -7.93
C LEU A 289 -2.80 28.00 -7.86
N PHE A 290 -2.24 28.50 -8.94
CA PHE A 290 -1.81 29.89 -9.10
C PHE A 290 -2.35 30.45 -10.39
N LYS A 291 -2.75 31.73 -10.38
CA LYS A 291 -3.24 32.43 -11.56
C LYS A 291 -2.13 32.91 -12.47
N ASN A 292 -0.96 33.21 -11.88
CA ASN A 292 0.20 33.70 -12.56
C ASN A 292 1.48 33.50 -11.70
N GLU A 293 2.62 33.81 -12.27
CA GLU A 293 3.93 33.66 -11.62
C GLU A 293 4.10 34.61 -10.42
N GLN A 294 3.53 35.80 -10.48
CA GLN A 294 3.59 36.75 -9.37
C GLN A 294 2.91 36.20 -8.10
N GLU A 295 1.74 35.58 -8.22
CA GLU A 295 1.05 34.93 -7.09
C GLU A 295 1.90 33.80 -6.49
N LEU A 296 2.61 33.03 -7.32
CA LEU A 296 3.54 32.00 -6.87
C LEU A 296 4.73 32.58 -6.10
N GLU A 297 5.32 33.67 -6.59
CA GLU A 297 6.45 34.35 -5.93
C GLU A 297 6.01 34.95 -4.58
N GLU A 298 4.87 35.61 -4.51
CA GLU A 298 4.29 36.14 -3.25
C GLU A 298 4.06 35.01 -2.23
N PHE A 299 3.50 33.88 -2.67
CA PHE A 299 3.32 32.67 -1.85
C PHE A 299 4.66 32.15 -1.31
N ARG A 300 5.67 32.02 -2.14
CA ARG A 300 7.01 31.57 -1.73
C ARG A 300 7.68 32.55 -0.76
N ALA A 301 7.60 33.85 -1.03
CA ALA A 301 8.14 34.89 -0.16
C ALA A 301 7.51 34.88 1.24
N ARG A 302 6.21 34.56 1.32
CA ARG A 302 5.50 34.44 2.61
C ARG A 302 5.98 33.22 3.40
N HIS A 303 6.05 32.05 2.76
CA HIS A 303 6.49 30.81 3.43
C HIS A 303 7.98 30.80 3.78
N ALA A 304 8.81 31.57 3.08
CA ALA A 304 10.23 31.73 3.39
C ALA A 304 10.51 32.45 4.72
N LYS A 305 9.49 32.97 5.41
CA LYS A 305 9.66 33.64 6.73
C LYS A 305 9.79 32.67 7.89
N ALA A 306 9.26 31.46 7.79
CA ALA A 306 9.31 30.45 8.84
C ALA A 306 10.61 29.63 8.76
N VAL A 307 11.73 30.24 9.12
CA VAL A 307 13.08 29.66 9.03
C VAL A 307 13.56 29.18 10.38
N THR A 308 14.16 28.00 10.39
CA THR A 308 14.82 27.43 11.57
C THR A 308 16.23 28.01 11.73
N PRO A 309 16.64 28.44 12.91
CA PRO A 309 18.02 28.84 13.17
C PRO A 309 18.99 27.71 12.85
N LYS A 310 20.08 28.01 12.14
CA LYS A 310 21.09 27.00 11.73
C LYS A 310 22.49 27.55 12.03
N ALA A 311 23.41 26.63 12.41
CA ALA A 311 24.81 26.91 12.59
C ALA A 311 25.66 25.77 12.00
N ASN A 312 26.97 25.97 11.84
CA ASN A 312 27.83 24.91 11.35
C ASN A 312 28.21 23.97 12.49
N ILE A 313 28.24 22.67 12.21
CA ILE A 313 28.63 21.65 13.20
C ILE A 313 30.10 21.82 13.64
N GLU A 314 30.95 22.29 12.74
CA GLU A 314 32.40 22.55 13.01
C GLU A 314 32.63 23.63 14.07
N ASP A 315 31.66 24.56 14.24
CA ASP A 315 31.70 25.65 15.22
C ASP A 315 31.06 25.28 16.56
N ALA A 316 30.54 24.05 16.70
CA ALA A 316 29.83 23.62 17.88
C ALA A 316 30.74 23.53 19.09
N GLN A 317 30.25 24.00 20.25
CA GLN A 317 30.92 23.92 21.54
C GLN A 317 29.92 23.56 22.65
N GLY A 318 30.37 22.78 23.61
CA GLY A 318 29.56 22.39 24.77
C GLY A 318 28.48 21.36 24.45
N PRO A 319 27.34 21.40 25.18
CA PRO A 319 26.30 20.41 25.06
C PRO A 319 25.49 20.57 23.76
N CYS A 320 25.28 19.46 23.07
CA CYS A 320 24.39 19.29 21.94
C CYS A 320 23.29 18.28 22.27
N TYR A 321 22.17 18.37 21.59
CA TYR A 321 21.00 17.56 21.86
C TYR A 321 20.52 16.89 20.57
N LEU A 322 20.40 15.57 20.64
CA LEU A 322 20.04 14.73 19.50
C LEU A 322 18.56 14.39 19.53
N GLY A 323 17.88 14.58 18.41
CA GLY A 323 16.51 14.11 18.19
C GLY A 323 16.45 13.18 16.99
N ILE A 324 15.77 12.06 17.15
CA ILE A 324 15.55 11.03 16.11
C ILE A 324 14.05 10.83 15.94
N ASP A 325 13.58 10.85 14.70
CA ASP A 325 12.24 10.41 14.33
C ASP A 325 12.38 9.21 13.39
N ALA A 326 12.11 8.03 13.93
CA ALA A 326 12.18 6.75 13.23
C ALA A 326 10.79 6.36 12.70
N GLY A 327 10.42 6.96 11.56
CA GLY A 327 9.18 6.61 10.88
C GLY A 327 9.23 5.23 10.22
N SER A 328 8.10 4.78 9.70
CA SER A 328 7.95 3.47 9.06
C SER A 328 8.84 3.29 7.81
N THR A 329 9.03 4.35 7.02
CA THR A 329 9.80 4.34 5.76
C THR A 329 11.02 5.25 5.77
N THR A 330 11.02 6.27 6.64
CA THR A 330 12.05 7.31 6.66
C THR A 330 12.66 7.46 8.04
N LEU A 331 13.93 7.79 8.07
CA LEU A 331 14.65 8.21 9.27
C LEU A 331 14.97 9.70 9.17
N LYS A 332 14.65 10.44 10.23
CA LYS A 332 15.01 11.84 10.35
C LYS A 332 15.84 12.00 11.62
N VAL A 333 16.92 12.73 11.52
CA VAL A 333 17.83 13.00 12.64
C VAL A 333 18.15 14.49 12.65
N VAL A 334 18.07 15.10 13.80
CA VAL A 334 18.42 16.50 14.03
C VAL A 334 19.33 16.59 15.25
N LEU A 335 20.44 17.33 15.12
CA LEU A 335 21.29 17.71 16.24
C LEU A 335 21.22 19.23 16.38
N ILE A 336 20.94 19.70 17.58
CA ILE A 336 20.92 21.13 17.93
C ILE A 336 22.00 21.44 18.95
N ASN A 337 22.46 22.70 18.94
CA ASN A 337 23.31 23.25 19.98
C ASN A 337 22.49 23.85 21.16
N SER A 338 23.15 24.40 22.17
CA SER A 338 22.52 25.05 23.33
C SER A 338 21.63 26.25 22.97
N ASN A 339 21.84 26.87 21.80
CA ASN A 339 21.02 27.97 21.30
C ASN A 339 19.80 27.49 20.51
N LYS A 340 19.54 26.16 20.46
CA LYS A 340 18.47 25.52 19.69
C LYS A 340 18.63 25.68 18.17
N GLU A 341 19.85 25.99 17.69
CA GLU A 341 20.19 26.07 16.28
C GLU A 341 20.49 24.66 15.74
N ILE A 342 19.96 24.31 14.57
CA ILE A 342 20.28 23.03 13.91
C ILE A 342 21.71 23.09 13.40
N ILE A 343 22.57 22.21 13.90
CA ILE A 343 23.95 22.05 13.48
C ILE A 343 24.16 20.83 12.59
N PHE A 344 23.24 19.87 12.61
CA PHE A 344 23.21 18.73 11.71
C PHE A 344 21.77 18.27 11.48
N SER A 345 21.48 17.84 10.26
CA SER A 345 20.19 17.25 9.95
C SER A 345 20.32 16.16 8.87
N HIS A 346 19.50 15.11 9.02
CA HIS A 346 19.36 14.06 8.02
C HIS A 346 17.89 13.76 7.78
N TYR A 347 17.50 13.60 6.53
CA TYR A 347 16.18 13.13 6.09
C TYR A 347 16.38 12.13 4.95
N GLY A 348 16.02 10.88 5.16
CA GLY A 348 16.21 9.87 4.13
C GLY A 348 15.44 8.58 4.39
N PRO A 349 15.38 7.66 3.41
CA PRO A 349 14.76 6.37 3.58
C PRO A 349 15.53 5.51 4.58
N ASN A 350 14.81 4.74 5.39
CA ASN A 350 15.40 3.79 6.34
C ASN A 350 15.63 2.39 5.73
N HIS A 351 15.09 2.15 4.53
CA HIS A 351 15.23 0.88 3.79
C HIS A 351 14.79 -0.36 4.58
N GLY A 352 13.84 -0.22 5.51
CA GLY A 352 13.44 -1.29 6.42
C GLY A 352 14.48 -1.65 7.49
N LYS A 353 15.57 -0.85 7.61
CA LYS A 353 16.68 -1.06 8.54
C LYS A 353 16.94 0.17 9.40
N PRO A 354 15.96 0.55 10.24
CA PRO A 354 16.07 1.80 11.00
C PRO A 354 17.26 1.81 11.98
N LEU A 355 17.65 0.67 12.54
CA LEU A 355 18.77 0.60 13.47
C LEU A 355 20.12 0.83 12.77
N GLU A 356 20.40 0.12 11.68
CA GLU A 356 21.64 0.27 10.93
C GLU A 356 21.79 1.70 10.41
N LYS A 357 20.68 2.27 9.89
CA LYS A 357 20.69 3.64 9.38
C LYS A 357 20.88 4.67 10.50
N SER A 358 20.24 4.47 11.66
CA SER A 358 20.47 5.33 12.83
C SER A 358 21.92 5.28 13.31
N ARG A 359 22.50 4.09 13.38
CA ARG A 359 23.90 3.89 13.75
C ARG A 359 24.84 4.62 12.80
N GLU A 360 24.66 4.45 11.49
CA GLU A 360 25.46 5.14 10.46
C GLU A 360 25.45 6.68 10.65
N ILE A 361 24.26 7.25 10.86
CA ILE A 361 24.10 8.70 11.02
C ILE A 361 24.70 9.19 12.35
N ILE A 362 24.54 8.46 13.44
CA ILE A 362 25.15 8.82 14.75
C ILE A 362 26.67 8.75 14.67
N GLU A 363 27.25 7.72 14.02
CA GLU A 363 28.69 7.64 13.77
C GLU A 363 29.19 8.82 12.92
N GLN A 364 28.45 9.23 11.91
CA GLN A 364 28.74 10.44 11.13
C GLN A 364 28.75 11.67 12.04
N ILE A 365 27.77 11.83 12.92
CA ILE A 365 27.71 12.96 13.86
C ILE A 365 28.94 12.95 14.79
N TYR A 366 29.29 11.79 15.37
CA TYR A 366 30.50 11.71 16.23
C TYR A 366 31.78 12.05 15.48
N THR A 367 31.86 11.73 14.21
CA THR A 367 33.04 12.06 13.37
C THR A 367 33.12 13.56 13.07
N LEU A 368 32.00 14.23 12.91
CA LEU A 368 31.90 15.64 12.56
C LEU A 368 32.00 16.58 13.77
N LEU A 369 31.62 16.12 14.97
CA LEU A 369 31.64 16.92 16.20
C LEU A 369 33.07 17.31 16.56
N PRO A 370 33.35 18.64 16.75
CA PRO A 370 34.66 19.11 17.15
C PRO A 370 34.98 18.74 18.61
N LYS A 371 36.28 18.78 18.97
CA LYS A 371 36.73 18.58 20.35
C LYS A 371 36.12 19.66 21.23
N GLY A 372 35.36 19.28 22.25
CA GLY A 372 34.69 20.17 23.19
C GLY A 372 33.18 20.28 23.00
N ALA A 373 32.65 19.77 21.88
CA ALA A 373 31.21 19.52 21.73
C ALA A 373 30.88 18.05 22.02
N TYR A 374 29.74 17.78 22.64
CA TYR A 374 29.32 16.43 22.99
C TYR A 374 27.79 16.33 23.03
N ILE A 375 27.26 15.14 22.81
CA ILE A 375 25.81 14.89 22.94
C ILE A 375 25.50 14.76 24.42
N ALA A 376 24.84 15.77 24.97
CA ALA A 376 24.46 15.83 26.40
C ALA A 376 23.19 15.01 26.68
N HIS A 377 22.27 14.96 25.72
CA HIS A 377 21.04 14.18 25.83
C HIS A 377 20.51 13.82 24.45
N SER A 378 19.76 12.73 24.38
CA SER A 378 19.21 12.19 23.15
C SER A 378 17.75 11.78 23.29
N GLY A 379 16.97 11.96 22.24
CA GLY A 379 15.57 11.59 22.21
C GLY A 379 15.18 10.89 20.93
N VAL A 380 14.21 10.00 21.01
CA VAL A 380 13.67 9.28 19.86
C VAL A 380 12.15 9.22 19.90
N THR A 381 11.54 9.29 18.71
CA THR A 381 10.11 9.15 18.48
C THR A 381 9.83 8.32 17.22
N GLY A 382 8.55 8.08 16.91
CA GLY A 382 8.09 7.33 15.75
C GLY A 382 7.94 5.84 15.99
N TYR A 383 7.59 5.08 14.94
CA TYR A 383 7.32 3.63 15.04
C TYR A 383 8.49 2.80 15.57
N GLY A 384 9.73 3.25 15.33
CA GLY A 384 10.95 2.60 15.79
C GLY A 384 11.40 3.02 17.21
N GLU A 385 10.67 3.89 17.91
CA GLU A 385 11.06 4.52 19.17
C GLU A 385 11.57 3.52 20.20
N ALA A 386 10.74 2.58 20.64
CA ALA A 386 11.08 1.67 21.74
C ALA A 386 12.26 0.73 21.38
N PHE A 387 12.33 0.31 20.12
CA PHE A 387 13.43 -0.51 19.63
C PHE A 387 14.75 0.25 19.60
N LEU A 388 14.79 1.43 18.99
CA LEU A 388 16.01 2.25 18.91
C LEU A 388 16.45 2.74 20.26
N LYS A 389 15.51 3.16 21.12
CA LYS A 389 15.83 3.54 22.50
C LYS A 389 16.55 2.42 23.23
N ARG A 390 16.04 1.19 23.12
CA ARG A 390 16.62 0.03 23.78
C ARG A 390 17.95 -0.40 23.15
N ALA A 391 18.06 -0.35 21.82
CA ALA A 391 19.26 -0.78 21.10
C ALA A 391 20.42 0.19 21.30
N LEU A 392 20.19 1.48 21.14
CA LEU A 392 21.22 2.52 21.10
C LEU A 392 21.48 3.20 22.44
N GLY A 393 20.66 2.92 23.48
CA GLY A 393 20.79 3.55 24.79
C GLY A 393 20.33 5.01 24.80
N ILE A 394 19.36 5.38 23.93
CA ILE A 394 18.80 6.73 23.84
C ILE A 394 18.10 7.10 25.15
N ASP A 395 18.31 8.33 25.63
CA ASP A 395 17.88 8.77 26.97
C ASP A 395 16.37 8.82 27.13
N ILE A 396 15.67 9.49 26.21
CA ILE A 396 14.21 9.63 26.25
C ILE A 396 13.53 9.09 24.99
N GLY A 397 12.34 8.53 25.16
CA GLY A 397 11.41 8.23 24.09
C GLY A 397 10.11 8.97 24.36
N GLU A 398 9.49 9.56 23.35
CA GLU A 398 8.26 10.30 23.47
C GLU A 398 7.32 10.00 22.30
N VAL A 399 6.01 10.10 22.55
CA VAL A 399 5.02 9.91 21.49
C VAL A 399 5.17 10.99 20.43
N GLU A 400 5.01 10.59 19.19
CA GLU A 400 5.27 11.41 18.01
C GLU A 400 4.48 12.74 18.01
N THR A 401 3.22 12.71 18.47
CA THR A 401 2.37 13.89 18.56
C THR A 401 2.94 14.97 19.50
N MET A 402 3.59 14.57 20.59
CA MET A 402 4.23 15.52 21.53
C MET A 402 5.48 16.15 20.91
N ALA A 403 6.29 15.36 20.21
CA ALA A 403 7.46 15.87 19.49
C ALA A 403 7.04 16.90 18.42
N HIS A 404 6.06 16.55 17.59
CA HIS A 404 5.50 17.45 16.58
C HIS A 404 4.89 18.72 17.16
N TYR A 405 4.13 18.61 18.25
CA TYR A 405 3.58 19.76 18.94
C TYR A 405 4.67 20.68 19.51
N ARG A 406 5.72 20.08 20.10
CA ARG A 406 6.82 20.86 20.65
C ARG A 406 7.55 21.69 19.59
N ALA A 407 7.78 21.08 18.41
CA ALA A 407 8.36 21.77 17.26
C ALA A 407 7.42 22.88 16.73
N ALA A 408 6.13 22.60 16.59
CA ALA A 408 5.15 23.58 16.10
C ALA A 408 5.11 24.83 16.99
N ARG A 409 5.11 24.65 18.32
CA ARG A 409 5.16 25.77 19.27
C ARG A 409 6.42 26.63 19.18
N PHE A 410 7.52 26.10 18.69
CA PHE A 410 8.73 26.87 18.45
C PHE A 410 8.51 27.94 17.37
N PHE A 411 7.78 27.62 16.31
CA PHE A 411 7.46 28.53 15.20
C PHE A 411 6.21 29.39 15.46
N CYS A 412 5.26 28.86 16.22
CA CYS A 412 3.97 29.48 16.52
C CYS A 412 3.62 29.19 18.00
N PRO A 413 4.02 30.05 18.95
CA PRO A 413 3.80 29.81 20.37
C PRO A 413 2.32 29.65 20.76
N ASP A 414 1.43 30.28 20.01
CA ASP A 414 -0.03 30.30 20.16
C ASP A 414 -0.74 29.43 19.10
N VAL A 415 -0.07 28.40 18.60
CA VAL A 415 -0.64 27.46 17.61
C VAL A 415 -1.98 26.90 18.11
N SER A 416 -3.01 26.99 17.24
CA SER A 416 -4.36 26.47 17.51
C SER A 416 -4.62 25.13 16.82
N PHE A 417 -3.94 24.89 15.70
CA PHE A 417 -4.11 23.67 14.92
C PHE A 417 -2.81 23.24 14.24
N ILE A 418 -2.53 21.96 14.30
CA ILE A 418 -1.38 21.35 13.65
C ILE A 418 -1.89 20.26 12.70
N LEU A 419 -1.49 20.33 11.43
CA LEU A 419 -1.71 19.26 10.47
C LEU A 419 -0.37 18.71 10.02
N ASP A 420 -0.10 17.48 10.40
CA ASP A 420 1.04 16.70 9.93
C ASP A 420 0.58 15.72 8.86
N ILE A 421 1.18 15.80 7.67
CA ILE A 421 0.98 14.80 6.62
C ILE A 421 2.31 14.14 6.31
N GLY A 422 2.47 12.95 6.83
CA GLY A 422 3.63 12.09 6.57
C GLY A 422 3.53 11.34 5.24
N GLY A 423 4.44 10.41 5.04
CA GLY A 423 4.42 9.53 3.87
C GLY A 423 3.29 8.49 3.92
N GLN A 424 3.00 7.94 5.09
CA GLN A 424 2.06 6.82 5.26
C GLN A 424 0.86 7.16 6.15
N ASP A 425 1.02 8.12 7.02
CA ASP A 425 0.06 8.51 8.04
C ASP A 425 -0.20 10.02 8.01
N MET A 426 -1.24 10.41 8.68
CA MET A 426 -1.60 11.79 8.88
C MET A 426 -2.07 11.97 10.32
N LYS A 427 -1.62 13.05 10.94
CA LYS A 427 -1.98 13.43 12.29
C LYS A 427 -2.46 14.87 12.32
N CYS A 428 -3.45 15.13 13.09
CA CYS A 428 -3.80 16.50 13.42
C CYS A 428 -4.06 16.66 14.90
N CYS A 429 -3.67 17.81 15.42
CA CYS A 429 -3.85 18.17 16.79
C CYS A 429 -4.59 19.52 16.89
N LYS A 430 -5.68 19.56 17.63
CA LYS A 430 -6.29 20.82 18.09
C LYS A 430 -5.65 21.22 19.39
N VAL A 431 -5.24 22.48 19.47
CA VAL A 431 -4.58 23.04 20.64
C VAL A 431 -5.44 24.17 21.19
N ARG A 432 -5.67 24.14 22.50
CA ARG A 432 -6.35 25.21 23.23
C ARG A 432 -5.61 25.52 24.53
N ASP A 433 -5.39 26.78 24.80
CA ASP A 433 -4.70 27.26 26.00
C ASP A 433 -3.33 26.60 26.25
N GLY A 434 -2.62 26.26 25.19
CA GLY A 434 -1.31 25.61 25.25
C GLY A 434 -1.33 24.09 25.51
N TYR A 435 -2.49 23.47 25.48
CA TYR A 435 -2.67 22.01 25.64
C TYR A 435 -3.31 21.39 24.40
N ILE A 436 -2.92 20.15 24.10
CA ILE A 436 -3.58 19.38 23.06
C ILE A 436 -4.96 18.97 23.58
N GLU A 437 -6.02 19.52 22.94
CA GLU A 437 -7.41 19.22 23.29
C GLU A 437 -7.92 17.97 22.59
N ASP A 438 -7.53 17.77 21.34
CA ASP A 438 -7.99 16.64 20.51
C ASP A 438 -6.91 16.21 19.52
N ILE A 439 -6.84 14.90 19.26
CA ILE A 439 -5.91 14.30 18.31
C ILE A 439 -6.71 13.38 17.39
N VAL A 440 -6.61 13.63 16.08
CA VAL A 440 -7.16 12.74 15.07
C VAL A 440 -6.01 12.11 14.29
N LEU A 441 -5.98 10.79 14.26
CA LEU A 441 -4.97 10.00 13.56
C LEU A 441 -5.59 9.24 12.39
N ASN A 442 -4.88 9.19 11.27
CA ASN A 442 -5.21 8.31 10.17
C ASN A 442 -3.97 7.47 9.82
N GLU A 443 -3.87 6.32 10.43
CA GLU A 443 -2.81 5.32 10.20
C GLU A 443 -3.28 4.20 9.25
N ALA A 444 -4.58 4.10 9.04
CA ALA A 444 -5.18 3.00 8.30
C ALA A 444 -5.26 3.21 6.79
N CYS A 445 -5.15 4.44 6.30
CA CYS A 445 -5.33 4.73 4.87
C CYS A 445 -4.40 5.84 4.39
N SER A 446 -3.54 5.52 3.45
CA SER A 446 -2.59 6.47 2.83
C SER A 446 -3.23 7.46 1.85
N SER A 447 -4.55 7.44 1.63
CA SER A 447 -5.21 8.29 0.62
C SER A 447 -5.15 9.79 0.90
N GLY A 448 -4.80 10.19 2.12
CA GLY A 448 -4.53 11.58 2.50
C GLY A 448 -3.04 11.85 2.77
N CYS A 449 -2.12 10.97 2.38
CA CYS A 449 -0.71 11.00 2.75
C CYS A 449 0.21 11.10 1.52
N GLY A 450 1.49 11.38 1.75
CA GLY A 450 2.47 11.60 0.69
C GLY A 450 2.69 10.40 -0.23
N SER A 451 2.66 9.17 0.29
CA SER A 451 2.82 7.95 -0.51
C SER A 451 1.75 7.76 -1.58
N PHE A 452 0.61 8.43 -1.44
CA PHE A 452 -0.41 8.48 -2.48
C PHE A 452 0.11 9.21 -3.72
N ILE A 453 0.72 10.40 -3.54
CA ILE A 453 1.31 11.17 -4.64
C ILE A 453 2.54 10.44 -5.21
N ASP A 454 3.40 9.87 -4.33
CA ASP A 454 4.56 9.08 -4.73
C ASP A 454 4.18 7.91 -5.66
N THR A 455 3.07 7.23 -5.36
CA THR A 455 2.59 6.12 -6.17
C THR A 455 2.26 6.56 -7.60
N PHE A 456 1.63 7.72 -7.75
CA PHE A 456 1.31 8.26 -9.09
C PHE A 456 2.54 8.79 -9.81
N ALA A 457 3.41 9.53 -9.13
CA ALA A 457 4.67 10.03 -9.68
C ALA A 457 5.54 8.87 -10.20
N SER A 458 5.72 7.83 -9.38
CA SER A 458 6.46 6.62 -9.73
C SER A 458 5.83 5.86 -10.91
N GLY A 459 4.49 5.76 -10.93
CA GLY A 459 3.75 5.16 -12.04
C GLY A 459 3.97 5.88 -13.37
N LEU A 460 4.22 7.19 -13.32
CA LEU A 460 4.56 8.03 -14.49
C LEU A 460 6.07 8.13 -14.74
N ARG A 461 6.91 7.50 -13.90
CA ARG A 461 8.39 7.60 -13.92
C ARG A 461 8.90 9.05 -13.78
N ILE A 462 8.22 9.87 -13.01
CA ILE A 462 8.60 11.25 -12.72
C ILE A 462 9.08 11.30 -11.27
N PRO A 463 10.27 11.85 -10.99
CA PRO A 463 10.70 12.12 -9.62
C PRO A 463 9.67 12.97 -8.87
N ILE A 464 9.44 12.68 -7.58
CA ILE A 464 8.39 13.33 -6.79
C ILE A 464 8.52 14.84 -6.71
N ASP A 465 9.74 15.34 -6.62
CA ASP A 465 10.05 16.78 -6.61
C ASP A 465 9.75 17.47 -7.95
N GLN A 466 9.97 16.77 -9.07
CA GLN A 466 9.57 17.25 -10.39
C GLN A 466 8.05 17.20 -10.54
N PHE A 467 7.40 16.09 -10.12
CA PHE A 467 5.94 15.95 -10.18
C PHE A 467 5.22 17.02 -9.36
N ALA A 468 5.79 17.40 -8.20
CA ALA A 468 5.30 18.52 -7.40
C ALA A 468 5.35 19.86 -8.14
N LYS A 469 6.42 20.11 -8.91
CA LYS A 469 6.58 21.32 -9.71
C LYS A 469 5.62 21.36 -10.92
N GLU A 470 5.39 20.22 -11.54
CA GLU A 470 4.43 20.13 -12.65
C GLU A 470 3.03 20.62 -12.23
N GLY A 471 2.57 20.26 -11.03
CA GLY A 471 1.27 20.69 -10.52
C GLY A 471 1.11 22.21 -10.38
N LEU A 472 2.21 22.95 -10.17
CA LEU A 472 2.17 24.42 -10.08
C LEU A 472 1.86 25.10 -11.43
N LEU A 473 2.16 24.43 -12.54
CA LEU A 473 1.98 24.93 -13.90
C LEU A 473 0.63 24.55 -14.51
N ALA A 474 -0.21 23.82 -13.78
CA ALA A 474 -1.50 23.36 -14.26
C ALA A 474 -2.45 24.53 -14.57
N THR A 475 -3.00 24.55 -15.78
CA THR A 475 -3.95 25.56 -16.22
C THR A 475 -5.41 25.12 -16.04
N LEU A 476 -5.68 23.82 -16.11
CA LEU A 476 -6.99 23.22 -16.00
C LEU A 476 -6.98 21.97 -15.12
N PRO A 477 -6.66 22.11 -13.81
CA PRO A 477 -6.56 20.95 -12.91
C PRO A 477 -7.85 20.13 -12.87
N ILE A 478 -7.71 18.82 -12.75
CA ILE A 478 -8.84 17.88 -12.72
C ILE A 478 -9.44 17.81 -11.33
N ASP A 479 -10.77 17.78 -11.20
CA ASP A 479 -11.40 17.41 -9.94
C ASP A 479 -11.44 15.89 -9.77
N LEU A 480 -10.47 15.38 -9.05
CA LEU A 480 -10.42 13.97 -8.69
C LEU A 480 -11.32 13.62 -7.50
N GLY A 481 -11.87 14.63 -6.81
CA GLY A 481 -12.72 14.45 -5.63
C GLY A 481 -11.94 13.96 -4.40
N SER A 482 -12.65 13.36 -3.44
CA SER A 482 -12.12 12.79 -2.21
C SER A 482 -12.43 11.29 -2.16
N ARG A 483 -11.56 10.44 -2.72
CA ARG A 483 -11.72 8.98 -2.76
C ARG A 483 -10.46 8.28 -2.28
N CYS A 484 -10.56 7.01 -1.89
CA CYS A 484 -9.36 6.23 -1.55
C CYS A 484 -8.49 6.01 -2.79
N THR A 485 -7.23 5.66 -2.56
CA THR A 485 -6.20 5.47 -3.60
C THR A 485 -6.66 4.55 -4.75
N VAL A 486 -7.41 3.50 -4.41
CA VAL A 486 -7.92 2.52 -5.37
C VAL A 486 -8.90 3.15 -6.36
N PHE A 487 -9.90 3.87 -5.85
CA PHE A 487 -10.87 4.57 -6.72
C PHE A 487 -10.26 5.77 -7.44
N MET A 488 -9.21 6.35 -6.88
CA MET A 488 -8.50 7.46 -7.49
C MET A 488 -7.72 7.03 -8.74
N ASN A 489 -7.11 5.85 -8.71
CA ASN A 489 -6.46 5.26 -9.87
C ASN A 489 -7.40 5.23 -11.08
N SER A 490 -8.62 4.75 -10.89
CA SER A 490 -9.62 4.70 -11.97
C SER A 490 -9.96 6.10 -12.50
N LYS A 491 -10.10 7.11 -11.62
CA LYS A 491 -10.35 8.50 -12.04
C LYS A 491 -9.16 9.13 -12.76
N VAL A 492 -7.95 8.94 -12.27
CA VAL A 492 -6.73 9.43 -12.94
C VAL A 492 -6.60 8.83 -14.33
N LYS A 493 -6.84 7.53 -14.47
CA LYS A 493 -6.81 6.87 -15.77
C LYS A 493 -7.92 7.32 -16.70
N GLN A 494 -9.11 7.52 -16.16
CA GLN A 494 -10.20 8.12 -16.93
C GLN A 494 -9.77 9.49 -17.47
N ALA A 495 -9.20 10.35 -16.62
CA ALA A 495 -8.71 11.66 -17.02
C ALA A 495 -7.56 11.57 -18.05
N GLN A 496 -6.66 10.61 -17.92
CA GLN A 496 -5.61 10.36 -18.94
C GLN A 496 -6.21 9.95 -20.28
N LYS A 497 -7.22 9.08 -20.28
CA LYS A 497 -7.97 8.71 -21.50
C LYS A 497 -8.67 9.90 -22.13
N GLU A 498 -9.09 10.87 -21.34
CA GLU A 498 -9.75 12.11 -21.74
C GLU A 498 -8.74 13.22 -22.12
N GLY A 499 -7.45 12.92 -22.14
CA GLY A 499 -6.39 13.81 -22.60
C GLY A 499 -5.91 14.84 -21.57
N ALA A 500 -6.11 14.56 -20.28
CA ALA A 500 -5.55 15.41 -19.23
C ALA A 500 -4.03 15.36 -19.20
N THR A 501 -3.43 16.51 -19.01
CA THR A 501 -1.96 16.64 -18.93
C THR A 501 -1.42 16.14 -17.58
N VAL A 502 -0.14 15.85 -17.52
CA VAL A 502 0.54 15.48 -16.25
C VAL A 502 0.40 16.61 -15.23
N GLN A 503 0.48 17.87 -15.68
CA GLN A 503 0.31 19.07 -14.86
C GLN A 503 -1.09 19.08 -14.20
N ASP A 504 -2.15 18.88 -14.98
CA ASP A 504 -3.52 18.90 -14.50
C ASP A 504 -3.81 17.76 -13.53
N ILE A 505 -3.20 16.58 -13.77
CA ILE A 505 -3.30 15.42 -12.87
C ILE A 505 -2.55 15.70 -11.56
N ALA A 506 -1.34 16.24 -11.62
CA ALA A 506 -0.53 16.53 -10.43
C ALA A 506 -1.22 17.54 -9.50
N ALA A 507 -1.77 18.61 -10.06
CA ALA A 507 -2.56 19.60 -9.31
C ALA A 507 -3.85 18.97 -8.74
N GLY A 508 -4.56 18.17 -9.53
CA GLY A 508 -5.77 17.45 -9.10
C GLY A 508 -5.50 16.49 -7.94
N LEU A 509 -4.37 15.80 -7.97
CA LEU A 509 -3.94 14.92 -6.86
C LEU A 509 -3.61 15.72 -5.60
N ALA A 510 -2.95 16.87 -5.72
CA ALA A 510 -2.69 17.76 -4.59
C ALA A 510 -3.99 18.21 -3.91
N TYR A 511 -4.98 18.65 -4.69
CA TYR A 511 -6.33 18.94 -4.16
C TYR A 511 -6.97 17.72 -3.51
N SER A 512 -6.86 16.55 -4.12
CA SER A 512 -7.49 15.32 -3.61
C SER A 512 -6.91 14.87 -2.28
N VAL A 513 -5.58 14.94 -2.09
CA VAL A 513 -4.93 14.63 -0.80
C VAL A 513 -5.53 15.51 0.31
N ILE A 514 -5.63 16.80 0.07
CA ILE A 514 -6.16 17.73 1.06
C ILE A 514 -7.67 17.55 1.26
N LYS A 515 -8.45 17.33 0.20
CA LYS A 515 -9.88 17.00 0.32
C LYS A 515 -10.10 15.73 1.17
N ASN A 516 -9.25 14.70 1.01
CA ASN A 516 -9.32 13.51 1.85
C ASN A 516 -8.98 13.82 3.31
N ALA A 517 -7.91 14.57 3.55
CA ALA A 517 -7.51 15.00 4.90
C ALA A 517 -8.64 15.77 5.59
N LEU A 518 -9.13 16.84 4.97
CA LEU A 518 -10.10 17.74 5.56
C LEU A 518 -11.49 17.12 5.72
N TYR A 519 -12.03 16.52 4.67
CA TYR A 519 -13.44 16.14 4.65
C TYR A 519 -13.72 14.71 5.10
N LYS A 520 -12.77 13.79 4.93
CA LYS A 520 -12.97 12.40 5.34
C LYS A 520 -12.39 12.08 6.70
N VAL A 521 -11.17 12.55 6.95
CA VAL A 521 -10.49 12.25 8.21
C VAL A 521 -10.92 13.24 9.28
N LEU A 522 -10.71 14.53 9.05
CA LEU A 522 -11.00 15.58 10.00
C LEU A 522 -12.49 15.93 10.09
N LYS A 523 -13.24 15.66 9.02
CA LYS A 523 -14.67 16.01 8.88
C LYS A 523 -14.94 17.48 9.13
N VAL A 524 -13.99 18.36 8.75
CA VAL A 524 -14.11 19.82 8.88
C VAL A 524 -15.27 20.29 8.03
N LYS A 525 -16.18 21.06 8.63
CA LYS A 525 -17.32 21.66 7.97
C LYS A 525 -17.11 23.15 7.69
N ASP A 526 -16.45 23.84 8.59
CA ASP A 526 -16.14 25.26 8.50
C ASP A 526 -14.62 25.46 8.77
N PRO A 527 -13.89 26.17 7.90
CA PRO A 527 -12.49 26.55 8.14
C PRO A 527 -12.20 27.16 9.51
N LYS A 528 -13.16 27.91 10.05
CA LYS A 528 -13.04 28.54 11.38
C LYS A 528 -12.89 27.56 12.54
N GLU A 529 -13.26 26.29 12.35
CA GLU A 529 -13.10 25.24 13.36
C GLU A 529 -11.62 24.94 13.67
N LEU A 530 -10.69 25.33 12.78
CA LEU A 530 -9.26 25.11 12.94
C LEU A 530 -8.57 26.25 13.69
N GLY A 531 -9.22 27.38 13.92
CA GLY A 531 -8.64 28.58 14.53
C GLY A 531 -7.77 29.37 13.54
N ASP A 532 -7.07 30.40 14.05
CA ASP A 532 -6.36 31.39 13.24
C ASP A 532 -4.84 31.08 13.10
N HIS A 533 -4.28 30.24 13.98
CA HIS A 533 -2.86 29.95 14.04
C HIS A 533 -2.59 28.49 13.66
N ILE A 534 -2.45 28.25 12.37
CA ILE A 534 -2.33 26.91 11.78
C ILE A 534 -0.89 26.65 11.37
N VAL A 535 -0.31 25.57 11.89
CA VAL A 535 0.99 25.04 11.45
C VAL A 535 0.77 23.77 10.64
N VAL A 536 1.31 23.73 9.42
CA VAL A 536 1.33 22.53 8.59
C VAL A 536 2.75 21.97 8.50
N GLN A 537 2.87 20.66 8.65
CA GLN A 537 4.16 19.98 8.73
C GLN A 537 4.08 18.56 8.14
N GLY A 538 5.20 17.82 8.18
CA GLY A 538 5.37 16.55 7.51
C GLY A 538 6.00 16.69 6.12
N GLY A 539 6.59 15.62 5.62
CA GLY A 539 7.32 15.60 4.35
C GLY A 539 6.46 15.97 3.15
N THR A 540 5.16 15.69 3.22
CA THR A 540 4.21 15.98 2.12
C THR A 540 4.05 17.48 1.87
N PHE A 541 4.24 18.32 2.87
CA PHE A 541 4.15 19.79 2.72
C PHE A 541 5.41 20.45 2.12
N TYR A 542 6.47 19.69 1.80
CA TYR A 542 7.50 20.16 0.89
C TYR A 542 6.96 20.30 -0.55
N ASN A 543 5.89 19.59 -0.89
CA ASN A 543 5.18 19.78 -2.14
C ASN A 543 4.35 21.07 -2.08
N GLU A 544 4.82 22.12 -2.76
CA GLU A 544 4.15 23.43 -2.81
C GLU A 544 2.75 23.37 -3.41
N SER A 545 2.47 22.39 -4.31
CA SER A 545 1.13 22.17 -4.86
C SER A 545 0.15 21.71 -3.77
N VAL A 546 0.57 20.83 -2.86
CA VAL A 546 -0.22 20.37 -1.72
C VAL A 546 -0.45 21.51 -0.72
N LEU A 547 0.61 22.25 -0.40
CA LEU A 547 0.53 23.40 0.50
C LEU A 547 -0.46 24.45 -0.01
N ARG A 548 -0.37 24.79 -1.29
CA ARG A 548 -1.27 25.77 -1.92
C ARG A 548 -2.71 25.23 -2.01
N ALA A 549 -2.89 23.94 -2.31
CA ALA A 549 -4.22 23.33 -2.33
C ALA A 549 -4.90 23.42 -0.95
N PHE A 550 -4.15 23.25 0.14
CA PHE A 550 -4.67 23.45 1.49
C PHE A 550 -5.16 24.87 1.71
N GLU A 551 -4.33 25.87 1.42
CA GLU A 551 -4.70 27.29 1.57
C GLU A 551 -5.92 27.68 0.73
N LYS A 552 -5.99 27.19 -0.51
CA LYS A 552 -7.14 27.47 -1.40
C LYS A 552 -8.44 26.83 -0.91
N LEU A 553 -8.38 25.60 -0.44
CA LEU A 553 -9.57 24.90 0.05
C LEU A 553 -10.08 25.48 1.38
N MET A 554 -9.18 25.93 2.24
CA MET A 554 -9.52 26.48 3.54
C MET A 554 -9.74 28.00 3.52
N GLY A 555 -9.21 28.70 2.51
CA GLY A 555 -9.29 30.17 2.42
C GLY A 555 -8.46 30.88 3.50
N VAL A 556 -7.44 30.21 4.07
CA VAL A 556 -6.58 30.72 5.14
C VAL A 556 -5.11 30.59 4.78
N GLU A 557 -4.30 31.47 5.32
CA GLU A 557 -2.83 31.37 5.26
C GLU A 557 -2.33 30.49 6.42
N VAL A 558 -1.27 29.71 6.15
CA VAL A 558 -0.70 28.81 7.16
C VAL A 558 0.81 29.00 7.32
N ILE A 559 1.33 28.54 8.45
CA ILE A 559 2.77 28.51 8.69
C ILE A 559 3.30 27.13 8.30
N ARG A 560 4.22 27.10 7.33
CA ARG A 560 4.98 25.91 6.97
C ARG A 560 6.46 26.15 7.25
N PRO A 561 7.02 25.55 8.34
CA PRO A 561 8.45 25.64 8.64
C PRO A 561 9.32 25.12 7.49
N ASP A 562 10.52 25.71 7.31
CA ASP A 562 11.50 25.24 6.31
C ASP A 562 11.95 23.80 6.56
N VAL A 563 11.79 23.30 7.78
CA VAL A 563 12.11 21.95 8.23
C VAL A 563 10.84 21.09 8.41
N SER A 564 9.79 21.34 7.65
CA SER A 564 8.47 20.69 7.84
C SER A 564 8.54 19.16 7.90
N GLY A 565 9.45 18.52 7.16
CA GLY A 565 9.68 17.07 7.20
C GLY A 565 10.55 16.60 8.37
N LEU A 566 11.19 17.51 9.11
CA LEU A 566 12.08 17.20 10.24
C LEU A 566 11.46 17.53 11.61
N MET A 567 10.19 17.97 11.62
CA MET A 567 9.54 18.49 12.83
C MET A 567 9.53 17.49 14.00
N GLY A 568 9.31 16.19 13.73
CA GLY A 568 9.40 15.17 14.77
C GLY A 568 10.79 15.07 15.40
N ALA A 569 11.83 15.01 14.59
CA ALA A 569 13.21 14.96 15.06
C ALA A 569 13.65 16.26 15.74
N TYR A 570 13.26 17.43 15.18
CA TYR A 570 13.55 18.73 15.79
C TYR A 570 12.84 18.89 17.14
N GLY A 571 11.57 18.50 17.24
CA GLY A 571 10.83 18.48 18.48
C GLY A 571 11.45 17.57 19.55
N MET A 572 11.95 16.41 19.15
CA MET A 572 12.68 15.51 20.06
C MET A 572 14.01 16.10 20.53
N ALA A 573 14.74 16.80 19.65
CA ALA A 573 15.96 17.49 20.06
C ALA A 573 15.66 18.64 21.07
N LEU A 574 14.57 19.38 20.88
CA LEU A 574 14.09 20.40 21.82
C LEU A 574 13.68 19.78 23.17
N LEU A 575 12.95 18.66 23.16
CA LEU A 575 12.57 17.93 24.38
C LEU A 575 13.78 17.36 25.10
N ALA A 576 14.77 16.83 24.35
CA ALA A 576 16.02 16.36 24.93
C ALA A 576 16.78 17.50 25.65
N ALA A 577 16.82 18.70 25.04
CA ALA A 577 17.43 19.87 25.66
C ALA A 577 16.70 20.27 26.96
N GLU A 578 15.39 20.37 26.94
CA GLU A 578 14.54 20.72 28.09
C GLU A 578 14.68 19.70 29.24
N THR A 579 14.63 18.40 28.89
CA THR A 579 14.79 17.33 29.87
C THR A 579 16.19 17.33 30.52
N ALA A 580 17.23 17.64 29.74
CA ALA A 580 18.59 17.74 30.26
C ALA A 580 18.73 18.92 31.25
N GLU A 581 18.13 20.06 30.94
CA GLU A 581 18.09 21.24 31.82
C GLU A 581 17.35 20.91 33.11
N GLU A 582 16.16 20.31 33.06
CA GLU A 582 15.34 19.96 34.23
C GLU A 582 16.04 18.94 35.13
N LEU A 583 16.65 17.90 34.54
CA LEU A 583 17.30 16.83 35.30
C LEU A 583 18.75 17.16 35.72
N GLN A 584 19.28 18.30 35.25
CA GLN A 584 20.68 18.69 35.45
C GLN A 584 21.67 17.56 35.04
N LYS A 585 21.30 16.81 34.00
CA LYS A 585 22.12 15.74 33.47
C LYS A 585 23.08 16.26 32.39
N GLY A 586 24.37 15.96 32.54
CA GLY A 586 25.43 16.41 31.64
C GLY A 586 25.90 15.38 30.63
N ASN A 587 25.50 14.10 30.75
CA ASN A 587 25.98 13.03 29.87
C ASN A 587 24.83 12.14 29.43
N SER A 588 24.75 11.92 28.12
CA SER A 588 23.80 10.98 27.50
C SER A 588 24.17 9.52 27.79
N THR A 589 23.17 8.64 27.82
CA THR A 589 23.34 7.18 27.84
C THR A 589 23.46 6.58 26.44
N LEU A 590 23.43 7.42 25.39
CA LEU A 590 23.63 7.02 24.02
C LEU A 590 24.98 6.30 23.84
N LEU A 591 25.00 5.19 23.12
CA LEU A 591 26.24 4.46 22.83
C LEU A 591 27.24 5.36 22.12
N ASP A 592 28.49 5.35 22.61
CA ASP A 592 29.62 5.98 21.93
C ASP A 592 30.03 5.22 20.66
N SER A 593 31.01 5.72 19.92
CA SER A 593 31.48 5.09 18.68
C SER A 593 31.95 3.64 18.87
N GLU A 594 32.56 3.30 20.03
CA GLU A 594 33.00 1.93 20.31
C GLU A 594 31.78 1.02 20.55
N GLY A 595 30.82 1.49 21.36
CA GLY A 595 29.57 0.80 21.61
C GLY A 595 28.74 0.58 20.35
N LEU A 596 28.64 1.60 19.48
CA LEU A 596 27.95 1.50 18.19
C LEU A 596 28.61 0.45 17.28
N ASN A 597 29.94 0.43 17.21
CA ASN A 597 30.67 -0.50 16.35
C ASN A 597 30.62 -1.95 16.86
N SER A 598 30.54 -2.15 18.18
CA SER A 598 30.44 -3.47 18.79
C SER A 598 29.00 -4.01 18.84
N LEU A 599 28.00 -3.19 18.60
CA LEU A 599 26.60 -3.58 18.65
C LEU A 599 26.26 -4.58 17.54
N GLN A 600 25.91 -5.79 17.94
CA GLN A 600 25.34 -6.81 17.06
C GLN A 600 23.93 -7.16 17.54
N VAL A 601 23.04 -7.45 16.59
CA VAL A 601 21.66 -7.83 16.86
C VAL A 601 21.35 -9.13 16.15
N ALA A 602 20.92 -10.14 16.91
CA ALA A 602 20.40 -11.39 16.39
C ALA A 602 18.87 -11.38 16.48
N THR A 603 18.21 -11.42 15.35
CA THR A 603 16.74 -11.44 15.28
C THR A 603 16.25 -12.86 15.11
N THR A 604 15.34 -13.30 15.96
CA THR A 604 14.66 -14.60 15.85
C THR A 604 13.16 -14.41 15.93
N MET A 605 12.42 -15.25 15.20
CA MET A 605 10.96 -15.23 15.23
C MET A 605 10.45 -16.55 15.80
N ARG A 606 9.44 -16.49 16.67
CA ARG A 606 8.78 -17.67 17.19
C ARG A 606 7.34 -17.39 17.58
N ASN A 607 6.50 -18.39 17.53
CA ASN A 607 5.17 -18.32 18.09
C ASN A 607 5.20 -18.31 19.62
N CYS A 608 4.41 -17.46 20.25
CA CYS A 608 4.37 -17.28 21.69
C CYS A 608 3.92 -18.54 22.44
N GLY A 609 2.88 -19.23 21.95
CA GLY A 609 2.37 -20.48 22.54
C GLY A 609 1.69 -20.35 23.92
N LEU A 610 1.60 -19.14 24.49
CA LEU A 610 1.09 -18.93 25.85
C LEU A 610 -0.44 -18.81 25.94
N CYS A 611 -1.12 -18.62 24.81
CA CYS A 611 -2.58 -18.55 24.71
C CYS A 611 -3.04 -18.80 23.27
N SER A 612 -4.36 -18.83 23.04
CA SER A 612 -4.97 -19.07 21.73
C SER A 612 -4.61 -18.00 20.66
N ASN A 613 -4.15 -16.81 21.05
CA ASN A 613 -3.69 -15.81 20.08
C ASN A 613 -2.42 -16.23 19.36
N ASN A 614 -1.62 -17.08 19.98
CA ASN A 614 -0.38 -17.63 19.40
C ASN A 614 0.44 -16.60 18.62
N CYS A 615 0.67 -15.41 19.24
CA CYS A 615 1.34 -14.26 18.62
C CYS A 615 2.68 -14.68 18.04
N MET A 616 3.00 -14.23 16.82
CA MET A 616 4.34 -14.32 16.29
C MET A 616 5.18 -13.23 16.94
N LEU A 617 6.18 -13.65 17.72
CA LEU A 617 7.11 -12.77 18.41
C LEU A 617 8.37 -12.59 17.60
N THR A 618 8.81 -11.35 17.45
CA THR A 618 10.14 -11.00 16.97
C THR A 618 11.02 -10.69 18.18
N ILE A 619 12.06 -11.45 18.38
CA ILE A 619 12.99 -11.33 19.50
C ILE A 619 14.32 -10.84 18.98
N ASN A 620 14.71 -9.64 19.38
CA ASN A 620 16.01 -9.05 19.08
C ASN A 620 16.92 -9.22 20.30
N ALA A 621 17.98 -9.98 20.16
CA ALA A 621 19.02 -10.18 21.17
C ALA A 621 20.23 -9.33 20.81
N PHE A 622 20.65 -8.44 21.71
CA PHE A 622 21.81 -7.58 21.55
C PHE A 622 23.08 -8.25 22.08
N SER A 623 24.24 -7.92 21.51
CA SER A 623 25.54 -8.46 21.89
C SER A 623 25.95 -8.21 23.36
N ASP A 624 25.32 -7.22 24.00
CA ASP A 624 25.52 -6.88 25.42
C ASP A 624 24.57 -7.65 26.38
N GLY A 625 23.80 -8.61 25.87
CA GLY A 625 22.88 -9.43 26.63
C GLY A 625 21.47 -8.83 26.84
N ARG A 626 21.23 -7.59 26.42
CA ARG A 626 19.87 -7.03 26.43
C ARG A 626 19.00 -7.73 25.38
N THR A 627 17.68 -7.71 25.58
CA THR A 627 16.70 -8.22 24.60
C THR A 627 15.57 -7.22 24.40
N TYR A 628 14.97 -7.27 23.21
CA TYR A 628 13.77 -6.53 22.90
C TYR A 628 12.80 -7.41 22.09
N VAL A 629 11.55 -7.52 22.54
CA VAL A 629 10.53 -8.39 21.95
C VAL A 629 9.39 -7.55 21.42
N THR A 630 8.96 -7.84 20.20
CA THR A 630 7.79 -7.23 19.55
C THR A 630 6.85 -8.31 19.02
N GLY A 631 5.70 -7.89 18.48
CA GLY A 631 4.66 -8.80 17.99
C GLY A 631 3.81 -9.40 19.11
N ASN A 632 4.16 -9.16 20.38
CA ASN A 632 3.38 -9.57 21.54
C ASN A 632 2.13 -8.68 21.67
N ARG A 633 0.99 -9.32 21.92
CA ARG A 633 -0.27 -8.61 22.25
C ARG A 633 -0.49 -8.46 23.77
N CYS A 634 0.45 -8.89 24.56
CA CYS A 634 0.45 -8.75 26.02
C CYS A 634 1.88 -8.92 26.57
N ASP A 635 2.13 -8.45 27.78
CA ASP A 635 3.45 -8.47 28.43
C ASP A 635 4.02 -9.89 28.62
N ARG A 636 3.16 -10.92 28.72
CA ARG A 636 3.57 -12.32 28.83
C ARG A 636 4.41 -12.79 27.65
N GLY A 637 4.08 -12.32 26.43
CA GLY A 637 4.82 -12.65 25.22
C GLY A 637 6.22 -12.05 25.22
N ALA A 638 6.41 -10.90 25.84
CA ALA A 638 7.69 -10.21 25.96
C ALA A 638 8.58 -10.73 27.11
N GLY A 639 8.15 -11.80 27.79
CA GLY A 639 8.90 -12.31 28.97
C GLY A 639 8.71 -11.43 30.21
N GLY A 640 7.74 -10.53 30.19
CA GLY A 640 7.33 -9.79 31.38
C GLY A 640 6.98 -10.79 32.45
N MET A 641 7.66 -10.71 33.59
CA MET A 641 7.39 -11.57 34.73
C MET A 641 5.87 -11.47 35.00
N ILE A 642 5.23 -12.61 35.07
CA ILE A 642 3.99 -12.73 35.82
C ILE A 642 4.36 -12.12 37.17
N GLN A 643 3.84 -10.93 37.48
CA GLN A 643 3.96 -10.39 38.82
C GLN A 643 3.43 -11.49 39.71
N GLU A 644 4.35 -12.16 40.40
CA GLU A 644 3.98 -13.06 41.46
C GLU A 644 3.05 -12.28 42.35
N GLU A 645 1.83 -12.85 42.50
CA GLU A 645 0.88 -12.40 43.53
C GLU A 645 0.19 -11.04 43.40
N ARG A 646 -0.31 -10.67 42.23
CA ARG A 646 -1.70 -10.22 42.28
C ARG A 646 -2.55 -11.47 42.52
N LYS A 647 -3.16 -11.60 43.73
CA LYS A 647 -4.21 -12.62 44.00
C LYS A 647 -5.05 -12.68 42.74
N ALA A 648 -4.95 -13.79 42.00
CA ALA A 648 -5.57 -13.87 40.70
C ALA A 648 -7.08 -13.72 40.92
N VAL A 649 -7.60 -12.56 40.59
CA VAL A 649 -9.04 -12.36 40.54
C VAL A 649 -9.57 -13.43 39.57
N PRO A 650 -10.54 -14.27 39.98
CA PRO A 650 -11.03 -15.33 39.11
C PRO A 650 -11.49 -14.75 37.79
N ASN A 651 -11.04 -15.36 36.68
CA ASN A 651 -11.48 -14.97 35.34
C ASN A 651 -12.96 -15.33 35.18
N LEU A 652 -13.84 -14.37 35.36
CA LEU A 652 -15.28 -14.58 35.26
C LEU A 652 -15.74 -14.96 33.84
N VAL A 653 -14.95 -14.61 32.84
CA VAL A 653 -15.23 -15.04 31.43
C VAL A 653 -15.07 -16.55 31.31
N ASP A 654 -14.01 -17.13 31.86
CA ASP A 654 -13.85 -18.60 31.89
C ASP A 654 -14.96 -19.28 32.68
N VAL A 655 -15.40 -18.70 33.78
CA VAL A 655 -16.53 -19.18 34.57
C VAL A 655 -17.81 -19.12 33.74
N LYS A 656 -18.07 -18.01 33.03
CA LYS A 656 -19.20 -17.85 32.12
C LYS A 656 -19.17 -18.92 31.05
N LEU A 657 -18.07 -19.07 30.32
CA LEU A 657 -17.93 -20.03 29.21
C LEU A 657 -18.17 -21.48 29.68
N ARG A 658 -17.55 -21.90 30.79
CA ARG A 658 -17.79 -23.23 31.37
C ARG A 658 -19.25 -23.45 31.75
N ARG A 659 -19.90 -22.40 32.30
CA ARG A 659 -21.29 -22.49 32.71
C ARG A 659 -22.25 -22.63 31.55
N TYR A 660 -21.99 -21.96 30.41
CA TYR A 660 -22.81 -22.00 29.20
C TYR A 660 -22.60 -23.27 28.39
N PHE A 661 -21.36 -23.70 28.20
CA PHE A 661 -21.05 -24.80 27.30
C PHE A 661 -20.79 -26.13 28.02
N ASP A 662 -19.96 -26.16 29.07
CA ASP A 662 -19.55 -27.41 29.70
C ASP A 662 -20.58 -27.94 30.70
N TYR A 663 -21.35 -27.03 31.33
CA TYR A 663 -22.36 -27.41 32.33
C TYR A 663 -23.50 -28.22 31.70
N TYR A 664 -23.96 -27.82 30.52
CA TYR A 664 -25.06 -28.50 29.82
C TYR A 664 -24.62 -29.83 29.20
N LEU A 665 -23.41 -29.93 28.71
CA LEU A 665 -22.85 -31.15 28.16
C LEU A 665 -22.57 -32.25 29.21
N LYS A 666 -22.45 -31.85 30.48
CA LYS A 666 -22.21 -32.77 31.60
C LYS A 666 -23.48 -33.28 32.30
N LYS A 667 -24.64 -32.77 31.99
CA LYS A 667 -25.93 -33.32 32.49
C LYS A 667 -26.25 -34.60 31.77
N ASN A 668 -26.74 -35.61 32.55
CA ASN A 668 -27.19 -36.90 32.02
C ASN A 668 -28.15 -36.71 30.85
N ILE A 669 -27.64 -36.85 29.66
CA ILE A 669 -28.41 -36.86 28.43
C ILE A 669 -28.78 -38.31 28.19
N PRO A 670 -30.07 -38.66 27.94
CA PRO A 670 -30.46 -40.02 27.60
C PRO A 670 -29.68 -40.49 26.36
N GLU A 671 -29.29 -41.78 26.34
CA GLU A 671 -28.63 -42.38 25.19
C GLU A 671 -29.39 -42.11 23.88
N PHE A 672 -28.70 -41.56 22.89
CA PHE A 672 -29.31 -41.09 21.65
C PHE A 672 -29.05 -42.04 20.46
N GLU A 673 -29.11 -43.36 20.70
CA GLU A 673 -29.02 -44.30 19.57
C GLU A 673 -30.14 -44.08 18.54
N GLY A 674 -29.77 -43.74 17.30
CA GLY A 674 -30.68 -43.58 16.18
C GLY A 674 -31.36 -42.20 16.03
N LYS A 675 -30.96 -41.17 16.79
CA LYS A 675 -31.58 -39.84 16.71
C LYS A 675 -30.87 -38.92 15.69
N MET A 676 -31.64 -37.98 15.12
CA MET A 676 -31.08 -36.97 14.26
C MET A 676 -30.16 -36.02 15.05
N ARG A 677 -29.08 -35.60 14.43
CA ARG A 677 -28.05 -34.73 15.01
C ARG A 677 -28.22 -33.28 14.58
N VAL A 678 -28.02 -32.34 15.50
CA VAL A 678 -28.02 -30.91 15.24
C VAL A 678 -26.68 -30.34 15.69
N GLY A 679 -25.89 -29.84 14.73
CA GLY A 679 -24.67 -29.15 15.03
C GLY A 679 -24.94 -27.70 15.42
N ILE A 680 -24.34 -27.21 16.51
CA ILE A 680 -24.39 -25.82 16.93
C ILE A 680 -22.95 -25.24 16.98
N PRO A 681 -22.63 -24.22 16.20
CA PRO A 681 -21.31 -23.61 16.25
C PRO A 681 -21.15 -22.70 17.48
N ARG A 682 -19.94 -22.68 18.10
CA ARG A 682 -19.60 -21.78 19.22
C ARG A 682 -19.25 -20.37 18.72
N VAL A 683 -20.21 -19.65 18.19
CA VAL A 683 -19.98 -18.33 17.61
C VAL A 683 -21.10 -17.35 17.92
N LEU A 684 -20.80 -16.06 17.80
CA LEU A 684 -21.78 -14.97 17.91
C LEU A 684 -22.66 -15.09 19.18
N ASN A 685 -23.95 -14.99 19.00
CA ASN A 685 -24.94 -15.03 20.08
C ASN A 685 -25.06 -16.42 20.78
N MET A 686 -24.47 -17.47 20.20
CA MET A 686 -24.41 -18.78 20.89
C MET A 686 -23.62 -18.70 22.21
N TYR A 687 -22.78 -17.70 22.40
CA TYR A 687 -22.14 -17.43 23.67
C TYR A 687 -23.12 -16.96 24.78
N GLU A 688 -24.37 -16.71 24.44
CA GLU A 688 -25.46 -16.38 25.38
C GLU A 688 -26.67 -17.33 25.24
N ASP A 689 -27.00 -17.69 24.01
CA ASP A 689 -28.24 -18.43 23.70
C ASP A 689 -28.08 -19.95 23.67
N PHE A 690 -26.85 -20.49 23.76
CA PHE A 690 -26.61 -21.93 23.68
C PHE A 690 -27.44 -22.74 24.69
N PRO A 691 -27.61 -22.36 25.96
CA PRO A 691 -28.44 -23.11 26.92
C PRO A 691 -29.89 -23.26 26.48
N PHE A 692 -30.44 -22.21 25.83
CA PHE A 692 -31.79 -22.23 25.28
C PHE A 692 -31.89 -23.26 24.13
N TRP A 693 -31.02 -23.13 23.13
CA TRP A 693 -31.06 -23.99 21.94
C TRP A 693 -30.71 -25.44 22.26
N PHE A 694 -29.77 -25.68 23.16
CA PHE A 694 -29.48 -27.02 23.66
C PHE A 694 -30.72 -27.66 24.29
N THR A 695 -31.38 -26.94 25.18
CA THR A 695 -32.59 -27.45 25.88
C THR A 695 -33.72 -27.69 24.88
N PHE A 696 -33.93 -26.78 23.93
CA PHE A 696 -34.97 -26.88 22.91
C PHE A 696 -34.77 -28.13 22.05
N PHE A 697 -33.63 -28.30 21.42
CA PHE A 697 -33.38 -29.43 20.53
C PHE A 697 -33.35 -30.76 21.30
N ASN A 698 -32.75 -30.75 22.46
CA ASN A 698 -32.71 -31.94 23.31
C ASN A 698 -34.11 -32.36 23.76
N SER A 699 -35.00 -31.42 24.10
CA SER A 699 -36.40 -31.70 24.42
C SER A 699 -37.20 -32.29 23.26
N LEU A 700 -36.82 -31.92 22.02
CA LEU A 700 -37.40 -32.52 20.81
C LEU A 700 -36.78 -33.86 20.43
N GLY A 701 -35.81 -34.34 21.18
CA GLY A 701 -35.18 -35.62 20.96
C GLY A 701 -34.00 -35.64 19.99
N TYR A 702 -33.42 -34.48 19.67
CA TYR A 702 -32.21 -34.39 18.86
C TYR A 702 -30.96 -34.53 19.71
N GLU A 703 -29.92 -35.12 19.13
CA GLU A 703 -28.56 -35.06 19.69
C GLU A 703 -27.90 -33.72 19.28
N VAL A 704 -27.54 -32.89 20.26
CA VAL A 704 -26.87 -31.62 20.00
C VAL A 704 -25.36 -31.81 20.02
N ILE A 705 -24.71 -31.52 18.91
CA ILE A 705 -23.26 -31.55 18.78
C ILE A 705 -22.75 -30.11 18.75
N LEU A 706 -21.91 -29.74 19.73
CA LEU A 706 -21.30 -28.44 19.81
C LEU A 706 -19.94 -28.46 19.11
N SER A 707 -19.64 -27.46 18.30
CA SER A 707 -18.31 -27.31 17.67
C SER A 707 -17.20 -27.17 18.71
N ASP A 708 -15.96 -27.44 18.31
CA ASP A 708 -14.78 -27.13 19.12
C ASP A 708 -14.62 -25.63 19.36
N TYR A 709 -13.73 -25.25 20.28
CA TYR A 709 -13.37 -23.85 20.47
C TYR A 709 -12.64 -23.32 19.23
N THR A 710 -13.05 -22.15 18.75
CA THR A 710 -12.42 -21.50 17.61
C THR A 710 -10.95 -21.23 17.88
N THR A 711 -10.10 -21.70 16.99
CA THR A 711 -8.66 -21.44 16.99
C THR A 711 -8.26 -20.57 15.79
N LYS A 712 -7.08 -19.96 15.86
CA LYS A 712 -6.55 -19.21 14.71
C LYS A 712 -6.28 -20.12 13.50
N ASP A 713 -5.92 -21.37 13.73
CA ASP A 713 -5.73 -22.36 12.67
C ASP A 713 -7.03 -22.67 11.93
N GLN A 714 -8.13 -22.86 12.66
CA GLN A 714 -9.45 -23.01 12.05
C GLN A 714 -9.84 -21.77 11.25
N TYR A 715 -9.60 -20.56 11.80
CA TYR A 715 -9.85 -19.33 11.06
C TYR A 715 -9.03 -19.25 9.77
N ASN A 716 -7.75 -19.58 9.81
CA ASN A 716 -6.90 -19.56 8.64
C ASN A 716 -7.38 -20.56 7.56
N LYS A 717 -7.81 -21.74 7.96
CA LYS A 717 -8.42 -22.73 7.04
C LYS A 717 -9.77 -22.29 6.49
N ALA A 718 -10.51 -21.48 7.24
CA ALA A 718 -11.84 -21.01 6.85
C ALA A 718 -11.81 -19.78 5.95
N ILE A 719 -10.67 -19.07 5.80
CA ILE A 719 -10.56 -17.85 4.98
C ILE A 719 -11.03 -18.12 3.55
N ASP A 720 -10.70 -19.27 2.99
CA ASP A 720 -10.99 -19.64 1.60
C ASP A 720 -12.36 -20.32 1.41
N THR A 721 -13.08 -20.63 2.49
CA THR A 721 -14.37 -21.33 2.42
C THR A 721 -15.57 -20.39 2.34
N ILE A 722 -15.39 -19.09 2.60
CA ILE A 722 -16.48 -18.11 2.65
C ILE A 722 -16.44 -17.24 1.40
N PRO A 723 -17.55 -17.18 0.63
CA PRO A 723 -17.59 -16.44 -0.63
C PRO A 723 -17.56 -14.90 -0.46
N SER A 724 -17.56 -14.40 0.79
CA SER A 724 -17.50 -12.97 1.07
C SER A 724 -16.25 -12.59 1.85
N ASP A 725 -15.36 -11.85 1.20
CA ASP A 725 -14.15 -11.34 1.82
C ASP A 725 -14.44 -10.32 2.95
N THR A 726 -15.60 -9.68 2.92
CA THR A 726 -16.04 -8.73 3.95
C THR A 726 -16.63 -9.36 5.21
N ALA A 727 -16.79 -10.68 5.25
CA ALA A 727 -17.30 -11.37 6.44
C ALA A 727 -16.38 -11.14 7.65
N CYS A 728 -16.98 -10.85 8.81
CA CYS A 728 -16.22 -10.63 10.04
C CYS A 728 -15.60 -11.93 10.57
N TYR A 729 -14.61 -11.81 11.47
CA TYR A 729 -13.91 -12.95 12.06
C TYR A 729 -14.84 -14.05 12.59
N PRO A 730 -15.89 -13.75 13.40
CA PRO A 730 -16.80 -14.78 13.87
C PRO A 730 -17.54 -15.50 12.75
N ALA A 731 -17.93 -14.79 11.69
CA ALA A 731 -18.59 -15.43 10.55
C ALA A 731 -17.65 -16.33 9.74
N LYS A 732 -16.36 -16.00 9.70
CA LYS A 732 -15.33 -16.85 9.06
C LYS A 732 -14.95 -18.06 9.91
N ALA A 733 -15.25 -18.05 11.19
CA ALA A 733 -14.94 -19.14 12.10
C ALA A 733 -16.05 -20.20 12.20
N VAL A 734 -17.19 -19.99 11.55
CA VAL A 734 -18.30 -20.95 11.43
C VAL A 734 -18.05 -21.94 10.32
#